data_2c1a3f346eaf4991221feb0e65f7297d
#
_entry.id   2c1a3f346eaf4991221feb0e65f7297d
#
_cell.length_a   1.000
_cell.length_b   1.000
_cell.length_c   1.000
_cell.angle_alpha   90.00
_cell.angle_beta   90.00
_cell.angle_gamma   90.00
#
_symmetry.space_group_name_H-M   'P 1'
#
loop_
_entity.id
_entity.type
_entity.pdbx_description
1 polymer ?
#
loop_
_entity_poly.entity_id
_entity_poly.type
_entity_poly.pdbx_seq_one_letter_code
_entity_poly.pdbx_strand_id
1 'polypeptide(L)'
;MAKRIIKYIISLLALIVLLVFGVLFSVIKIYDKEIKEIALKQINQQLISPIIVQDIELSAINYFPSISLNFSNLLIKDPLKANDTLLFVKNVYLNFDTYDLINKKYIVRKLVLKNGCMDIFINNNGKENFNVLKKNNKNDNKNFKFLLNQLILKDFSINYKNLSLNQQYDFIISDSKLKGQFSNKEYDLNILSQMAINKFALEGVNYISSKKASTEIILHVVNDPFSLEIKKGKLKLGEMNFFLEGDYKSSKKDILNLNIKGNKIQISEIFSVLPLDYKSIKNRYSSKGIFNFDGHLNGELNNKEPLSFSVKFNAENASLKDELNNINLERIDLNGIFNNKTQNLKISNFSALMNNRIFSGDLEVKNFNNPTYFLNIEGLFDLSKIPFFMTLKDVSLLGETAVEMKTIISTKNKKLFFNKLDGKLFSEKINVDYSPSKTHLELKNFELNISKKNMNLIAKNSFFNEDEFSVKLDFVGWDKFIKSDSKEIKFIYDLKLDKFHLDNFLKIFESKDSSSEDYQIDLDGAITANELYYDNLKFVNVSSKRVKYNKSLEINNLLMESLDGEIRLNVYNSDLNSENQNWLIDGKLSSLNIKKLMQSFADFDQDYIKNEHISGLITSEFNSNLFFDSLKNLDYQNSTIDSKNTFENLVLLEYSFLYDILQVFKNSVITRNIIDINHYQKNLHKVEFKNFSSNLFFSNGVIKIDKTDFKSDVLDFSFYGNYNLDNQVDYHLSFNWADIVRKKNSKSNIVQENPTKGKQLFLKISGPIDELSYGFDKTEIKNERKEIINNEKETIKQIIKGEFQEKQKKSEVFELEQESLETDSASSNKEFSVGKIKKKKDSSKLNKFLKKLGVEEQEKKKPEFEIDQ
;
A
#
# COMPACT_ATOMS: atom_id res chain seq x y z
N MET A 1 -88.97 26.25 31.48
CA MET A 1 -88.23 26.69 32.66
C MET A 1 -86.71 26.79 32.45
N ALA A 2 -86.06 25.83 31.98
CA ALA A 2 -84.60 25.86 31.88
C ALA A 2 -83.98 27.05 31.08
N LYS A 3 -84.57 27.46 29.94
CA LYS A 3 -84.05 28.61 29.14
C LYS A 3 -84.21 29.96 29.91
N ARG A 4 -85.22 30.14 30.82
CA ARG A 4 -85.30 31.32 31.63
C ARG A 4 -84.25 31.32 32.76
N ILE A 5 -84.01 30.19 33.39
CA ILE A 5 -83.02 30.05 34.44
C ILE A 5 -81.57 30.28 33.88
N ILE A 6 -81.27 29.76 32.71
CA ILE A 6 -80.00 30.04 32.03
C ILE A 6 -79.85 31.53 31.71
N LYS A 7 -80.90 32.20 31.27
CA LYS A 7 -80.90 33.65 31.01
C LYS A 7 -80.62 34.46 32.27
N TYR A 8 -81.24 34.09 33.41
CA TYR A 8 -80.96 34.76 34.69
C TYR A 8 -79.53 34.46 35.20
N ILE A 9 -78.99 33.26 35.01
CA ILE A 9 -77.65 32.93 35.38
C ILE A 9 -76.66 33.74 34.54
N ILE A 10 -76.84 33.82 33.21
CA ILE A 10 -76.04 34.64 32.30
C ILE A 10 -76.12 36.13 32.68
N SER A 11 -77.27 36.63 32.97
CA SER A 11 -77.46 38.04 33.41
C SER A 11 -76.83 38.35 34.77
N LEU A 12 -76.88 37.39 35.69
CA LEU A 12 -76.24 37.52 37.03
C LEU A 12 -74.70 37.47 36.85
N LEU A 13 -74.20 36.56 36.00
CA LEU A 13 -72.80 36.44 35.66
C LEU A 13 -72.26 37.70 34.95
N ALA A 14 -73.04 38.28 34.02
CA ALA A 14 -72.71 39.55 33.38
C ALA A 14 -72.70 40.72 34.39
N LEU A 15 -73.61 40.74 35.36
CA LEU A 15 -73.63 41.75 36.41
C LEU A 15 -72.43 41.62 37.35
N ILE A 16 -72.09 40.44 37.73
CA ILE A 16 -70.85 40.14 38.52
C ILE A 16 -69.63 40.61 37.80
N VAL A 17 -69.51 40.28 36.49
CA VAL A 17 -68.38 40.72 35.63
C VAL A 17 -68.33 42.25 35.57
N LEU A 18 -69.43 42.92 35.36
CA LEU A 18 -69.53 44.40 35.40
C LEU A 18 -69.11 44.99 36.74
N LEU A 19 -69.55 44.42 37.84
CA LEU A 19 -69.16 44.86 39.20
C LEU A 19 -67.63 44.66 39.41
N VAL A 20 -67.13 43.55 39.02
CA VAL A 20 -65.65 43.28 39.09
C VAL A 20 -64.90 44.31 38.26
N PHE A 21 -65.32 44.58 37.01
CA PHE A 21 -64.72 45.64 36.19
C PHE A 21 -64.85 47.02 36.80
N GLY A 22 -65.98 47.33 37.41
CA GLY A 22 -66.20 48.61 38.12
C GLY A 22 -65.27 48.79 39.30
N VAL A 23 -65.10 47.76 40.11
CA VAL A 23 -64.14 47.76 41.24
C VAL A 23 -62.67 47.88 40.69
N LEU A 24 -62.35 47.16 39.70
CA LEU A 24 -61.02 47.25 39.09
C LEU A 24 -60.73 48.63 38.52
N PHE A 25 -61.67 49.21 37.78
CA PHE A 25 -61.55 50.56 37.24
C PHE A 25 -61.42 51.61 38.36
N SER A 26 -62.15 51.45 39.44
CA SER A 26 -62.04 52.34 40.60
C SER A 26 -60.66 52.21 41.25
N VAL A 27 -60.21 51.05 41.49
CA VAL A 27 -58.83 50.78 42.01
C VAL A 27 -57.80 51.44 41.14
N ILE A 28 -57.90 51.27 39.83
CA ILE A 28 -56.99 51.92 38.88
C ILE A 28 -56.99 53.43 39.06
N LYS A 29 -58.17 54.07 39.09
CA LYS A 29 -58.27 55.51 39.16
C LYS A 29 -57.79 56.08 40.49
N ILE A 30 -57.94 55.36 41.57
CA ILE A 30 -57.56 55.80 42.93
C ILE A 30 -56.06 55.66 43.15
N TYR A 31 -55.50 54.57 42.69
CA TYR A 31 -54.07 54.17 42.98
C TYR A 31 -53.11 54.44 41.86
N ASP A 32 -53.51 54.91 40.67
CA ASP A 32 -52.66 55.07 39.47
C ASP A 32 -51.38 55.86 39.79
N LYS A 33 -51.50 57.06 40.32
CA LYS A 33 -50.35 57.93 40.59
C LYS A 33 -49.41 57.36 41.65
N GLU A 34 -50.00 56.84 42.73
CA GLU A 34 -49.20 56.27 43.84
C GLU A 34 -48.38 55.03 43.42
N ILE A 35 -49.04 54.11 42.74
CA ILE A 35 -48.34 52.86 42.29
C ILE A 35 -47.25 53.20 41.33
N LYS A 36 -47.42 54.08 40.34
CA LYS A 36 -46.40 54.47 39.35
C LYS A 36 -45.20 55.11 40.05
N GLU A 37 -45.35 56.03 40.91
CA GLU A 37 -44.28 56.70 41.63
C GLU A 37 -43.53 55.74 42.56
N ILE A 38 -44.23 54.92 43.32
CA ILE A 38 -43.60 53.93 44.20
C ILE A 38 -42.83 52.87 43.41
N ALA A 39 -43.47 52.35 42.37
CA ALA A 39 -42.78 51.31 41.55
C ALA A 39 -41.48 51.84 40.91
N LEU A 40 -41.55 53.02 40.24
CA LEU A 40 -40.41 53.65 39.63
C LEU A 40 -39.30 53.96 40.63
N LYS A 41 -39.66 54.53 41.77
CA LYS A 41 -38.73 54.87 42.87
C LYS A 41 -38.04 53.60 43.42
N GLN A 42 -38.80 52.55 43.72
CA GLN A 42 -38.31 51.32 44.31
C GLN A 42 -37.42 50.55 43.37
N ILE A 43 -37.77 50.47 42.08
CA ILE A 43 -36.96 49.85 41.09
C ILE A 43 -35.60 50.58 40.96
N ASN A 44 -35.64 51.91 40.82
CA ASN A 44 -34.41 52.70 40.65
C ASN A 44 -33.53 52.75 41.90
N GLN A 45 -34.11 52.61 43.11
CA GLN A 45 -33.35 52.47 44.36
C GLN A 45 -32.50 51.20 44.40
N GLN A 46 -32.97 50.14 43.80
CA GLN A 46 -32.25 48.84 43.77
C GLN A 46 -31.23 48.73 42.63
N LEU A 47 -31.34 49.55 41.58
CA LEU A 47 -30.47 49.48 40.39
C LEU A 47 -29.33 50.47 40.47
N ILE A 48 -28.16 50.03 39.96
CA ILE A 48 -26.94 50.86 39.71
C ILE A 48 -27.26 51.87 38.60
N SER A 49 -27.82 51.39 37.48
CA SER A 49 -28.28 52.20 36.36
C SER A 49 -29.81 52.33 36.43
N PRO A 50 -30.37 53.56 36.54
CA PRO A 50 -31.82 53.76 36.66
C PRO A 50 -32.46 53.30 35.32
N ILE A 51 -33.71 52.83 35.47
CA ILE A 51 -34.54 52.57 34.29
C ILE A 51 -35.04 53.93 33.69
N ILE A 52 -34.96 53.91 32.33
CA ILE A 52 -35.56 55.01 31.54
C ILE A 52 -36.79 54.41 30.89
N VAL A 53 -37.95 55.09 31.06
CA VAL A 53 -39.22 54.62 30.50
C VAL A 53 -39.90 55.80 29.77
N GLN A 54 -40.61 55.52 28.71
CA GLN A 54 -41.29 56.50 27.92
C GLN A 54 -42.68 56.85 28.61
N ASP A 55 -43.39 55.80 29.01
CA ASP A 55 -44.69 55.96 29.65
C ASP A 55 -44.95 54.81 30.64
N ILE A 56 -45.83 55.09 31.62
CA ILE A 56 -46.23 54.09 32.61
C ILE A 56 -47.77 54.15 32.73
N GLU A 57 -48.44 53.05 32.47
CA GLU A 57 -49.90 52.92 32.51
C GLU A 57 -50.32 51.80 33.45
N LEU A 58 -51.36 52.02 34.22
CA LEU A 58 -52.02 51.01 35.01
C LEU A 58 -53.26 50.48 34.27
N SER A 59 -53.30 49.13 34.08
CA SER A 59 -54.33 48.47 33.27
C SER A 59 -54.86 47.22 34.00
N ALA A 60 -56.17 47.01 33.97
CA ALA A 60 -56.79 45.75 34.38
C ALA A 60 -57.18 44.86 33.18
N ILE A 61 -57.14 45.39 31.98
CA ILE A 61 -57.64 44.68 30.78
C ILE A 61 -56.75 43.59 30.32
N ASN A 62 -55.46 43.85 30.22
CA ASN A 62 -54.50 42.94 29.61
C ASN A 62 -54.30 41.64 30.40
N TYR A 63 -54.49 41.62 31.71
CA TYR A 63 -54.18 40.45 32.56
C TYR A 63 -55.26 40.19 33.59
N PHE A 64 -56.52 40.49 33.27
CA PHE A 64 -57.69 40.23 34.13
C PHE A 64 -57.64 38.82 34.75
N PRO A 65 -57.97 38.63 36.06
CA PRO A 65 -58.42 39.63 37.06
C PRO A 65 -57.28 40.39 37.77
N SER A 66 -56.00 40.23 37.41
CA SER A 66 -54.88 40.98 37.98
C SER A 66 -54.77 42.37 37.35
N ILE A 67 -54.30 43.33 38.12
CA ILE A 67 -53.98 44.68 37.65
C ILE A 67 -52.51 44.70 37.26
N SER A 68 -52.24 45.28 36.12
CA SER A 68 -50.83 45.33 35.57
C SER A 68 -50.36 46.76 35.44
N LEU A 69 -49.13 47.05 35.87
CA LEU A 69 -48.41 48.27 35.58
C LEU A 69 -47.60 48.03 34.36
N ASN A 70 -47.86 48.68 33.25
CA ASN A 70 -47.14 48.58 31.98
C ASN A 70 -46.14 49.73 31.85
N PHE A 71 -44.85 49.36 31.67
CA PHE A 71 -43.84 50.32 31.33
C PHE A 71 -43.60 50.20 29.80
N SER A 72 -43.80 51.31 29.12
CA SER A 72 -43.60 51.40 27.69
C SER A 72 -42.19 51.87 27.38
N ASN A 73 -41.45 51.12 26.43
CA ASN A 73 -40.12 51.43 26.03
C ASN A 73 -39.12 51.55 27.20
N LEU A 74 -39.10 50.53 28.07
CA LEU A 74 -38.18 50.48 29.18
C LEU A 74 -36.73 50.19 28.67
N LEU A 75 -35.82 51.05 29.13
CA LEU A 75 -34.39 50.97 28.80
C LEU A 75 -33.56 50.92 30.08
N ILE A 76 -32.62 50.01 30.13
CA ILE A 76 -31.48 49.98 31.08
C ILE A 76 -30.17 50.09 30.30
N LYS A 77 -29.38 51.10 30.63
CA LYS A 77 -28.09 51.29 30.03
C LYS A 77 -27.05 50.30 30.57
N ASP A 78 -26.09 49.96 29.73
CA ASP A 78 -24.98 49.11 30.13
C ASP A 78 -24.08 49.84 31.16
N PRO A 79 -23.88 49.29 32.37
CA PRO A 79 -23.06 49.92 33.39
C PRO A 79 -21.55 49.96 33.05
N LEU A 80 -21.09 49.14 32.08
CA LEU A 80 -19.71 49.12 31.63
C LEU A 80 -19.45 50.06 30.43
N LYS A 81 -20.52 50.33 29.65
CA LYS A 81 -20.47 51.13 28.42
C LYS A 81 -21.68 52.06 28.36
N ALA A 82 -21.52 53.33 28.80
CA ALA A 82 -22.62 54.27 29.00
C ALA A 82 -23.53 54.51 27.77
N ASN A 83 -23.00 54.29 26.56
CA ASN A 83 -23.74 54.45 25.31
C ASN A 83 -24.45 53.21 24.82
N ASP A 84 -24.11 52.01 25.38
CA ASP A 84 -24.73 50.76 25.02
C ASP A 84 -25.96 50.46 25.87
N THR A 85 -26.82 49.58 25.40
CA THR A 85 -28.04 49.14 26.07
C THR A 85 -27.82 47.76 26.65
N LEU A 86 -28.04 47.56 27.93
CA LEU A 86 -28.11 46.23 28.55
C LEU A 86 -29.47 45.58 28.30
N LEU A 87 -30.55 46.34 28.53
CA LEU A 87 -31.93 45.83 28.39
C LEU A 87 -32.79 46.88 27.72
N PHE A 88 -33.48 46.50 26.67
CA PHE A 88 -34.58 47.26 26.10
C PHE A 88 -35.83 46.38 26.01
N VAL A 89 -36.96 46.87 26.45
CA VAL A 89 -38.25 46.15 26.36
C VAL A 89 -39.38 47.13 25.99
N LYS A 90 -40.04 46.85 24.88
CA LYS A 90 -41.14 47.69 24.42
C LYS A 90 -42.29 47.72 25.41
N ASN A 91 -42.64 46.59 26.01
CA ASN A 91 -43.71 46.49 26.99
C ASN A 91 -43.29 45.58 28.17
N VAL A 92 -43.24 46.11 29.35
CA VAL A 92 -43.01 45.43 30.64
C VAL A 92 -44.26 45.52 31.51
N TYR A 93 -44.83 44.37 31.86
CA TYR A 93 -46.03 44.30 32.69
C TYR A 93 -45.63 43.73 34.02
N LEU A 94 -45.84 44.57 35.10
CA LEU A 94 -45.74 44.10 36.47
C LEU A 94 -47.19 43.83 36.94
N ASN A 95 -47.46 42.54 37.23
CA ASN A 95 -48.81 42.13 37.59
C ASN A 95 -48.98 42.03 39.10
N PHE A 96 -50.00 42.67 39.63
CA PHE A 96 -50.38 42.70 41.01
C PHE A 96 -51.66 41.90 41.20
N ASP A 97 -51.78 41.22 42.31
CA ASP A 97 -53.08 40.69 42.77
C ASP A 97 -53.99 41.81 43.15
N THR A 98 -55.22 41.79 42.68
CA THR A 98 -56.23 42.87 42.95
C THR A 98 -56.52 42.97 44.40
N TYR A 99 -56.63 41.85 45.14
CA TYR A 99 -56.86 41.83 46.56
C TYR A 99 -55.71 42.44 47.35
N ASP A 100 -54.47 42.14 46.97
CA ASP A 100 -53.26 42.71 47.59
C ASP A 100 -53.27 44.26 47.38
N LEU A 101 -53.61 44.73 46.16
CA LEU A 101 -53.64 46.15 45.85
C LEU A 101 -54.70 46.90 46.67
N ILE A 102 -55.95 46.40 46.88
CA ILE A 102 -56.98 46.93 47.71
C ILE A 102 -56.50 47.08 49.15
N ASN A 103 -55.68 46.16 49.63
CA ASN A 103 -55.09 46.18 50.97
C ASN A 103 -53.77 46.96 51.04
N LYS A 104 -53.49 47.81 50.06
CA LYS A 104 -52.25 48.61 49.92
C LYS A 104 -50.96 47.79 50.02
N LYS A 105 -51.00 46.54 49.56
CA LYS A 105 -49.86 45.65 49.46
C LYS A 105 -49.40 45.59 47.97
N TYR A 106 -48.32 46.28 47.65
CA TYR A 106 -47.80 46.36 46.24
C TYR A 106 -46.90 45.22 46.02
N ILE A 107 -47.45 44.01 45.80
CA ILE A 107 -46.69 42.76 45.63
C ILE A 107 -46.75 42.40 44.17
N VAL A 108 -45.58 42.43 43.47
CA VAL A 108 -45.42 41.96 42.11
C VAL A 108 -45.27 40.43 42.11
N ARG A 109 -46.28 39.73 41.56
CA ARG A 109 -46.27 38.25 41.52
C ARG A 109 -45.92 37.70 40.16
N LYS A 110 -46.12 38.50 39.09
CA LYS A 110 -45.85 38.10 37.72
C LYS A 110 -45.22 39.26 36.97
N LEU A 111 -44.12 38.90 36.20
CA LEU A 111 -43.45 39.85 35.32
C LEU A 111 -43.56 39.32 33.86
N VAL A 112 -43.96 40.19 32.94
CA VAL A 112 -44.04 39.89 31.52
C VAL A 112 -43.20 40.89 30.76
N LEU A 113 -42.22 40.37 30.00
CA LEU A 113 -41.37 41.14 29.09
C LEU A 113 -41.80 40.81 27.66
N LYS A 114 -42.20 41.82 26.88
CA LYS A 114 -42.69 41.62 25.52
C LYS A 114 -42.00 42.56 24.54
N ASN A 115 -41.48 41.99 23.40
CA ASN A 115 -40.76 42.71 22.35
C ASN A 115 -39.55 43.45 22.93
N GLY A 116 -38.54 42.70 23.33
CA GLY A 116 -37.34 43.25 23.97
C GLY A 116 -36.06 42.54 23.57
N CYS A 117 -34.95 43.12 23.99
CA CYS A 117 -33.64 42.51 23.86
C CYS A 117 -32.81 42.73 25.13
N MET A 118 -31.92 41.78 25.40
CA MET A 118 -30.96 41.86 26.50
C MET A 118 -29.56 41.48 25.96
N ASP A 119 -28.60 42.40 26.15
CA ASP A 119 -27.21 42.22 25.72
C ASP A 119 -26.33 41.99 26.96
N ILE A 120 -26.02 40.74 27.21
CA ILE A 120 -25.19 40.28 28.32
C ILE A 120 -23.71 40.25 27.83
N PHE A 121 -22.84 41.00 28.52
CA PHE A 121 -21.48 41.17 28.12
C PHE A 121 -20.49 40.94 29.29
N ILE A 122 -19.45 40.14 29.04
CA ILE A 122 -18.31 39.95 29.96
C ILE A 122 -17.05 40.35 29.18
N ASN A 123 -16.29 41.30 29.72
CA ASN A 123 -15.07 41.77 29.07
C ASN A 123 -13.87 40.82 29.28
N ASN A 124 -12.72 41.12 28.67
CA ASN A 124 -11.50 40.32 28.79
C ASN A 124 -10.99 40.16 30.24
N ASN A 125 -11.30 41.10 31.12
CA ASN A 125 -10.92 41.08 32.52
C ASN A 125 -11.98 40.41 33.43
N GLY A 126 -12.99 39.75 32.84
CA GLY A 126 -14.07 39.07 33.56
C GLY A 126 -15.08 39.99 34.19
N LYS A 127 -15.12 41.33 33.89
CA LYS A 127 -16.09 42.25 34.41
C LYS A 127 -17.39 42.14 33.61
N GLU A 128 -18.50 42.04 34.36
CA GLU A 128 -19.85 41.76 33.85
C GLU A 128 -20.69 43.01 33.77
N ASN A 129 -21.49 43.18 32.71
CA ASN A 129 -22.44 44.32 32.58
C ASN A 129 -23.79 44.08 33.21
N PHE A 130 -24.13 42.84 33.56
CA PHE A 130 -25.46 42.46 34.09
C PHE A 130 -25.54 42.51 35.62
N ASN A 131 -24.47 42.80 36.30
CA ASN A 131 -24.45 42.99 37.75
C ASN A 131 -24.96 44.41 38.09
N VAL A 132 -26.26 44.63 37.90
CA VAL A 132 -26.90 45.94 37.98
C VAL A 132 -27.55 46.22 39.31
N LEU A 133 -27.56 45.27 40.24
CA LEU A 133 -28.15 45.43 41.57
C LEU A 133 -27.17 46.10 42.55
N LYS A 134 -27.62 47.09 43.31
CA LYS A 134 -26.82 47.70 44.39
C LYS A 134 -26.61 46.69 45.53
N LYS A 135 -25.40 46.53 45.98
CA LYS A 135 -25.05 45.75 47.17
C LYS A 135 -25.56 46.56 48.43
N ASN A 136 -26.43 45.97 49.24
CA ASN A 136 -26.91 46.50 50.54
C ASN A 136 -27.81 47.73 50.46
N ASN A 137 -29.07 47.55 50.16
CA ASN A 137 -30.14 48.52 50.62
C ASN A 137 -31.10 47.81 51.56
N LYS A 138 -30.83 47.90 52.81
CA LYS A 138 -31.86 47.70 53.89
C LYS A 138 -32.88 48.91 53.91
N ASN A 139 -33.59 49.10 52.84
CA ASN A 139 -34.79 49.97 52.86
C ASN A 139 -36.00 49.07 52.67
N ASP A 140 -36.44 48.49 53.79
CA ASP A 140 -37.70 47.82 53.90
C ASP A 140 -38.85 48.87 53.73
N ASN A 141 -39.13 49.21 52.49
CA ASN A 141 -40.49 49.77 52.26
C ASN A 141 -41.40 48.56 52.31
N LYS A 142 -42.07 48.43 53.51
CA LYS A 142 -42.94 47.29 53.86
C LYS A 142 -44.08 47.07 52.87
N ASN A 143 -44.32 48.03 51.99
CA ASN A 143 -45.48 48.04 51.12
C ASN A 143 -45.24 47.62 49.68
N PHE A 144 -43.96 47.70 49.13
CA PHE A 144 -43.69 47.28 47.78
C PHE A 144 -42.69 46.10 47.81
N LYS A 145 -43.11 44.94 47.29
CA LYS A 145 -42.32 43.73 47.29
C LYS A 145 -42.35 42.98 45.94
N PHE A 146 -41.21 42.42 45.52
CA PHE A 146 -41.17 41.47 44.44
C PHE A 146 -41.24 40.05 45.01
N LEU A 147 -42.45 39.44 44.96
CA LEU A 147 -42.64 38.01 45.28
C LEU A 147 -43.03 37.27 44.02
N LEU A 148 -42.09 37.27 43.07
CA LEU A 148 -42.32 36.71 41.74
C LEU A 148 -42.60 35.22 41.81
N ASN A 149 -43.69 34.79 41.19
CA ASN A 149 -44.10 33.42 41.00
C ASN A 149 -44.02 33.03 39.52
N GLN A 150 -43.98 34.04 38.63
CA GLN A 150 -43.99 33.84 37.22
C GLN A 150 -43.24 34.96 36.46
N LEU A 151 -42.28 34.51 35.53
CA LEU A 151 -41.68 35.36 34.51
C LEU A 151 -42.11 34.86 33.14
N ILE A 152 -42.55 35.77 32.26
CA ILE A 152 -42.89 35.44 30.88
C ILE A 152 -42.06 36.33 29.95
N LEU A 153 -41.39 35.71 28.98
CA LEU A 153 -40.71 36.39 27.88
C LEU A 153 -41.43 36.07 26.58
N LYS A 154 -41.80 37.13 25.83
CA LYS A 154 -42.44 37.01 24.51
C LYS A 154 -41.74 37.89 23.50
N ASP A 155 -41.40 37.30 22.34
CA ASP A 155 -40.65 37.98 21.27
C ASP A 155 -39.42 38.71 21.82
N PHE A 156 -38.53 37.94 22.46
CA PHE A 156 -37.44 38.49 23.26
C PHE A 156 -36.11 37.93 22.81
N SER A 157 -35.13 38.78 22.48
CA SER A 157 -33.79 38.36 22.13
C SER A 157 -32.83 38.45 23.31
N ILE A 158 -31.95 37.45 23.44
CA ILE A 158 -30.86 37.43 24.42
C ILE A 158 -29.57 37.21 23.69
N ASN A 159 -28.68 38.20 23.74
CA ASN A 159 -27.32 38.12 23.24
C ASN A 159 -26.38 37.99 24.44
N TYR A 160 -25.59 36.93 24.48
CA TYR A 160 -24.55 36.72 25.49
C TYR A 160 -23.20 36.71 24.80
N LYS A 161 -22.26 37.54 25.26
CA LYS A 161 -20.91 37.59 24.78
C LYS A 161 -19.90 37.62 25.93
N ASN A 162 -19.09 36.60 26.04
CA ASN A 162 -17.98 36.53 27.00
C ASN A 162 -16.65 36.53 26.26
N LEU A 163 -15.92 37.64 26.39
CA LEU A 163 -14.65 37.80 25.72
C LEU A 163 -13.52 37.01 26.40
N SER A 164 -13.58 36.85 27.71
CA SER A 164 -12.53 36.11 28.47
C SER A 164 -12.51 34.62 28.14
N LEU A 165 -13.70 34.04 27.83
CA LEU A 165 -13.85 32.62 27.46
C LEU A 165 -14.12 32.44 25.97
N ASN A 166 -14.13 33.50 25.18
CA ASN A 166 -14.43 33.48 23.74
C ASN A 166 -15.76 32.74 23.44
N GLN A 167 -16.83 33.11 24.19
CA GLN A 167 -18.14 32.49 24.06
C GLN A 167 -19.14 33.51 23.50
N GLN A 168 -20.05 33.03 22.65
CA GLN A 168 -21.13 33.85 22.09
C GLN A 168 -22.40 33.03 21.89
N TYR A 169 -23.49 33.49 22.51
CA TYR A 169 -24.82 32.88 22.38
C TYR A 169 -25.85 33.94 21.95
N ASP A 170 -26.68 33.59 20.99
CA ASP A 170 -27.73 34.45 20.46
C ASP A 170 -29.03 33.65 20.37
N PHE A 171 -30.01 34.03 21.21
CA PHE A 171 -31.31 33.39 21.34
C PHE A 171 -32.41 34.35 20.97
N ILE A 172 -33.39 33.92 20.18
CA ILE A 172 -34.66 34.62 19.94
C ILE A 172 -35.77 33.78 20.55
N ILE A 173 -36.30 34.25 21.68
CA ILE A 173 -37.35 33.59 22.44
C ILE A 173 -38.68 34.05 21.90
N SER A 174 -39.47 33.15 21.32
CA SER A 174 -40.86 33.46 20.91
C SER A 174 -41.84 33.43 22.07
N ASP A 175 -41.71 32.43 22.93
CA ASP A 175 -42.50 32.33 24.18
C ASP A 175 -41.70 31.57 25.22
N SER A 176 -41.57 32.14 26.43
CA SER A 176 -40.93 31.47 27.54
C SER A 176 -41.71 31.76 28.84
N LYS A 177 -42.00 30.71 29.60
CA LYS A 177 -42.72 30.79 30.88
C LYS A 177 -41.86 30.12 31.94
N LEU A 178 -41.46 30.93 32.94
CA LEU A 178 -40.73 30.50 34.12
C LEU A 178 -41.68 30.62 35.30
N LYS A 179 -41.95 29.52 36.01
CA LYS A 179 -42.83 29.49 37.20
C LYS A 179 -42.04 28.92 38.38
N GLY A 180 -42.04 29.67 39.49
CA GLY A 180 -41.39 29.30 40.73
C GLY A 180 -41.51 30.37 41.78
N GLN A 181 -41.17 30.10 43.04
CA GLN A 181 -41.16 31.04 44.10
C GLN A 181 -39.82 31.75 44.26
N PHE A 182 -39.45 32.59 43.29
CA PHE A 182 -38.17 33.22 43.16
C PHE A 182 -37.57 33.93 44.37
N SER A 183 -38.41 34.30 45.33
CA SER A 183 -38.05 34.99 46.59
C SER A 183 -37.69 34.02 47.72
N ASN A 184 -37.93 32.73 47.57
CA ASN A 184 -37.63 31.75 48.60
C ASN A 184 -36.13 31.44 48.60
N LYS A 185 -35.63 30.91 49.73
CA LYS A 185 -34.24 30.42 49.75
C LYS A 185 -33.99 29.23 48.83
N GLU A 186 -34.99 28.36 48.72
CA GLU A 186 -35.03 27.24 47.82
C GLU A 186 -36.42 27.10 47.19
N TYR A 187 -36.47 26.69 45.92
CA TYR A 187 -37.72 26.52 45.18
C TYR A 187 -37.52 25.70 43.92
N ASP A 188 -38.62 25.11 43.43
CA ASP A 188 -38.64 24.48 42.12
C ASP A 188 -39.04 25.53 41.04
N LEU A 189 -38.24 25.59 39.97
CA LEU A 189 -38.46 26.48 38.82
C LEU A 189 -38.83 25.62 37.60
N ASN A 190 -40.08 25.81 37.14
CA ASN A 190 -40.55 25.17 35.91
C ASN A 190 -40.34 26.12 34.71
N ILE A 191 -39.59 25.69 33.73
CA ILE A 191 -39.25 26.44 32.50
C ILE A 191 -39.86 25.74 31.30
N LEU A 192 -40.73 26.47 30.59
CA LEU A 192 -41.25 26.10 29.28
C LEU A 192 -40.84 27.18 28.30
N SER A 193 -40.06 26.88 27.29
CA SER A 193 -39.58 27.87 26.34
C SER A 193 -39.60 27.37 24.91
N GLN A 194 -39.97 28.27 24.00
CA GLN A 194 -39.81 28.10 22.55
C GLN A 194 -38.90 29.22 22.03
N MET A 195 -37.84 28.83 21.32
CA MET A 195 -36.81 29.77 20.87
C MET A 195 -36.18 29.36 19.56
N ALA A 196 -35.51 30.28 18.92
CA ALA A 196 -34.51 29.99 17.90
C ALA A 196 -33.12 30.30 18.46
N ILE A 197 -32.19 29.38 18.25
CA ILE A 197 -30.78 29.57 18.56
C ILE A 197 -30.09 30.03 17.27
N ASN A 198 -29.83 31.35 17.17
CA ASN A 198 -29.16 31.90 15.97
C ASN A 198 -27.66 31.61 15.99
N LYS A 199 -27.06 31.61 17.16
CA LYS A 199 -25.68 31.33 17.37
C LYS A 199 -25.41 30.67 18.71
N PHE A 200 -24.59 29.63 18.70
CA PHE A 200 -24.03 29.02 19.89
C PHE A 200 -22.57 28.69 19.63
N ALA A 201 -21.66 29.54 20.10
CA ALA A 201 -20.24 29.43 19.88
C ALA A 201 -19.48 29.30 21.20
N LEU A 202 -18.58 28.32 21.27
CA LEU A 202 -17.68 28.06 22.40
C LEU A 202 -16.25 28.12 21.87
N GLU A 203 -15.35 28.78 22.59
CA GLU A 203 -13.94 28.93 22.22
C GLU A 203 -13.74 29.45 20.77
N GLY A 204 -14.67 30.27 20.28
CA GLY A 204 -14.68 30.80 18.92
C GLY A 204 -15.27 29.87 17.86
N VAL A 205 -15.54 28.61 18.19
CA VAL A 205 -16.15 27.63 17.27
C VAL A 205 -17.67 27.70 17.36
N ASN A 206 -18.34 27.91 16.23
CA ASN A 206 -19.80 28.00 16.17
C ASN A 206 -20.41 26.60 15.95
N TYR A 207 -21.05 26.04 16.97
CA TYR A 207 -21.66 24.71 16.96
C TYR A 207 -23.10 24.70 16.45
N ILE A 208 -23.87 25.77 16.70
CA ILE A 208 -25.29 25.83 16.32
C ILE A 208 -25.58 27.17 15.65
N SER A 209 -26.20 27.11 14.47
CA SER A 209 -26.65 28.28 13.71
C SER A 209 -28.09 28.10 13.26
N SER A 210 -28.95 29.06 13.57
CA SER A 210 -30.34 29.18 13.09
C SER A 210 -31.19 27.91 13.27
N LYS A 211 -31.18 27.34 14.48
CA LYS A 211 -31.97 26.15 14.83
C LYS A 211 -33.14 26.52 15.78
N LYS A 212 -34.32 25.99 15.50
CA LYS A 212 -35.45 26.06 16.45
C LYS A 212 -35.19 25.15 17.64
N ALA A 213 -35.52 25.62 18.83
CA ALA A 213 -35.38 24.84 20.05
C ALA A 213 -36.63 25.04 20.94
N SER A 214 -36.97 24.02 21.72
CA SER A 214 -37.94 24.12 22.80
C SER A 214 -37.44 23.39 24.03
N THR A 215 -37.74 23.91 25.20
CA THR A 215 -37.32 23.33 26.48
C THR A 215 -38.47 23.12 27.41
N GLU A 216 -38.44 22.00 28.15
CA GLU A 216 -39.29 21.74 29.34
C GLU A 216 -38.32 21.30 30.44
N ILE A 217 -38.04 22.21 31.38
CA ILE A 217 -37.04 21.97 32.44
C ILE A 217 -37.67 22.24 33.80
N ILE A 218 -37.46 21.36 34.76
CA ILE A 218 -37.75 21.54 36.18
C ILE A 218 -36.40 21.60 36.92
N LEU A 219 -36.10 22.79 37.45
CA LEU A 219 -34.93 23.05 38.27
C LEU A 219 -35.28 23.12 39.73
N HIS A 220 -34.54 22.53 40.59
CA HIS A 220 -34.48 22.87 42.01
C HIS A 220 -33.40 23.92 42.20
N VAL A 221 -33.74 25.06 42.71
CA VAL A 221 -32.87 26.22 42.90
C VAL A 221 -32.67 26.47 44.39
N VAL A 222 -31.42 26.54 44.82
CA VAL A 222 -31.04 27.03 46.16
C VAL A 222 -30.26 28.32 45.97
N ASN A 223 -30.66 29.38 46.64
CA ASN A 223 -30.10 30.72 46.46
C ASN A 223 -28.84 31.00 47.29
N ASP A 224 -28.67 30.33 48.42
CA ASP A 224 -27.49 30.55 49.29
C ASP A 224 -27.14 29.28 50.08
N PRO A 225 -25.99 28.59 49.80
CA PRO A 225 -25.12 28.82 48.63
C PRO A 225 -25.80 28.47 47.30
N PHE A 226 -25.48 29.19 46.23
CA PHE A 226 -26.21 29.03 44.96
C PHE A 226 -25.99 27.66 44.38
N SER A 227 -27.08 26.95 44.10
CA SER A 227 -27.04 25.69 43.38
C SER A 227 -28.27 25.46 42.53
N LEU A 228 -28.10 24.73 41.47
CA LEU A 228 -29.15 24.30 40.54
C LEU A 228 -29.10 22.78 40.41
N GLU A 229 -30.25 22.13 40.52
CA GLU A 229 -30.44 20.73 40.20
C GLU A 229 -31.49 20.56 39.12
N ILE A 230 -31.19 19.95 38.01
CA ILE A 230 -32.12 19.60 36.96
C ILE A 230 -32.83 18.31 37.37
N LYS A 231 -34.04 18.42 37.94
CA LYS A 231 -34.86 17.25 38.29
C LYS A 231 -35.45 16.57 37.06
N LYS A 232 -35.76 17.36 36.03
CA LYS A 232 -36.26 16.88 34.75
C LYS A 232 -35.93 17.91 33.68
N GLY A 233 -35.26 17.53 32.67
CA GLY A 233 -34.94 18.40 31.54
C GLY A 233 -35.22 17.70 30.20
N LYS A 234 -36.01 18.38 29.37
CA LYS A 234 -36.17 18.02 27.96
C LYS A 234 -35.79 19.20 27.09
N LEU A 235 -34.94 18.95 26.14
CA LEU A 235 -34.56 19.92 25.12
C LEU A 235 -34.83 19.32 23.74
N LYS A 236 -35.63 19.97 22.92
CA LYS A 236 -35.76 19.65 21.50
C LYS A 236 -34.98 20.70 20.72
N LEU A 237 -34.02 20.26 19.87
CA LEU A 237 -33.21 21.09 18.97
C LEU A 237 -33.41 20.63 17.53
N GLY A 238 -34.15 21.41 16.73
CA GLY A 238 -34.65 20.90 15.45
C GLY A 238 -35.55 19.69 15.67
N GLU A 239 -35.20 18.55 15.11
CA GLU A 239 -35.90 17.29 15.34
C GLU A 239 -35.22 16.39 16.41
N MET A 240 -34.09 16.81 16.97
CA MET A 240 -33.37 16.07 17.98
C MET A 240 -33.95 16.28 19.38
N ASN A 241 -34.19 15.20 20.12
CA ASN A 241 -34.69 15.23 21.50
C ASN A 241 -33.60 14.83 22.47
N PHE A 242 -33.37 15.67 23.48
CA PHE A 242 -32.37 15.44 24.52
C PHE A 242 -33.07 15.44 25.89
N PHE A 243 -32.58 14.59 26.78
CA PHE A 243 -32.96 14.55 28.18
C PHE A 243 -31.76 15.02 29.01
N LEU A 244 -32.00 15.89 29.96
CA LEU A 244 -31.02 16.54 30.79
C LEU A 244 -31.29 16.25 32.26
N GLU A 245 -30.29 15.83 33.00
CA GLU A 245 -30.30 15.63 34.45
C GLU A 245 -28.96 16.09 35.01
N GLY A 246 -28.92 16.67 36.20
CA GLY A 246 -27.64 17.04 36.78
C GLY A 246 -27.74 18.19 37.77
N ASP A 247 -26.59 18.63 38.21
CA ASP A 247 -26.47 19.71 39.17
C ASP A 247 -25.30 20.66 38.85
N TYR A 248 -25.51 21.89 39.24
CA TYR A 248 -24.50 22.93 39.31
C TYR A 248 -24.42 23.49 40.71
N LYS A 249 -23.24 23.60 41.27
CA LYS A 249 -22.98 24.15 42.61
C LYS A 249 -21.94 25.25 42.54
N SER A 250 -22.34 26.43 42.99
CA SER A 250 -21.45 27.59 43.14
C SER A 250 -21.09 27.77 44.61
N SER A 251 -19.82 27.48 44.94
CA SER A 251 -19.30 27.70 46.29
C SER A 251 -17.91 28.34 46.19
N LYS A 252 -16.88 27.72 46.77
CA LYS A 252 -15.48 28.11 46.52
C LYS A 252 -15.01 27.77 45.12
N LYS A 253 -15.67 26.80 44.49
CA LYS A 253 -15.48 26.32 43.12
C LYS A 253 -16.83 26.09 42.46
N ASP A 254 -16.94 26.44 41.20
CA ASP A 254 -18.14 26.24 40.39
C ASP A 254 -18.07 24.85 39.76
N ILE A 255 -18.85 23.92 40.27
CA ILE A 255 -18.87 22.53 39.86
C ILE A 255 -20.13 22.24 39.05
N LEU A 256 -19.92 21.69 37.84
CA LEU A 256 -20.98 21.20 36.98
C LEU A 256 -20.92 19.68 36.92
N ASN A 257 -22.10 19.05 37.04
CA ASN A 257 -22.31 17.63 36.80
C ASN A 257 -23.59 17.48 35.97
N LEU A 258 -23.48 17.06 34.70
CA LEU A 258 -24.60 17.05 33.77
C LEU A 258 -24.63 15.74 32.99
N ASN A 259 -25.76 15.05 33.02
CA ASN A 259 -26.07 13.91 32.18
C ASN A 259 -26.95 14.39 31.01
N ILE A 260 -26.59 14.01 29.79
CA ILE A 260 -27.28 14.34 28.56
C ILE A 260 -27.57 13.07 27.79
N LYS A 261 -28.87 12.75 27.62
CA LYS A 261 -29.26 11.56 26.83
C LYS A 261 -29.95 11.98 25.55
N GLY A 262 -29.55 11.39 24.43
CA GLY A 262 -30.24 11.59 23.17
C GLY A 262 -30.75 10.24 22.66
N ASN A 263 -32.02 10.14 22.37
CA ASN A 263 -32.68 8.93 21.93
C ASN A 263 -33.30 9.13 20.54
N LYS A 264 -33.10 8.15 19.65
CA LYS A 264 -33.69 8.13 18.29
C LYS A 264 -33.36 9.39 17.47
N ILE A 265 -32.16 9.89 17.62
CA ILE A 265 -31.68 11.04 16.85
C ILE A 265 -31.31 10.54 15.43
N GLN A 266 -31.82 11.24 14.41
CA GLN A 266 -31.39 10.98 13.03
C GLN A 266 -29.93 11.42 12.84
N ILE A 267 -29.06 10.57 12.32
CA ILE A 267 -27.62 10.87 12.12
C ILE A 267 -27.48 12.11 11.22
N SER A 268 -28.31 12.27 10.20
CA SER A 268 -28.32 13.45 9.33
C SER A 268 -28.52 14.78 10.09
N GLU A 269 -29.28 14.76 11.19
CA GLU A 269 -29.45 15.95 12.05
C GLU A 269 -28.18 16.29 12.82
N ILE A 270 -27.38 15.28 13.23
CA ILE A 270 -26.09 15.50 13.88
C ILE A 270 -25.13 16.23 12.92
N PHE A 271 -25.06 15.80 11.65
CA PHE A 271 -24.28 16.51 10.63
C PHE A 271 -24.76 17.96 10.42
N SER A 272 -26.06 18.24 10.64
CA SER A 272 -26.61 19.58 10.49
C SER A 272 -26.11 20.57 11.54
N VAL A 273 -25.67 20.10 12.71
CA VAL A 273 -25.17 20.91 13.84
C VAL A 273 -23.64 20.88 13.96
N LEU A 274 -22.94 20.23 13.06
CA LEU A 274 -21.47 20.29 13.03
C LEU A 274 -21.00 21.73 12.75
N PRO A 275 -19.93 22.18 13.44
CA PRO A 275 -19.30 23.47 13.19
C PRO A 275 -18.94 23.70 11.73
N LEU A 276 -18.88 24.95 11.29
CA LEU A 276 -18.54 25.33 9.91
C LEU A 276 -17.15 24.85 9.49
N ASP A 277 -16.23 24.72 10.43
CA ASP A 277 -14.89 24.19 10.20
C ASP A 277 -14.93 22.75 9.68
N TYR A 278 -16.01 22.01 9.94
CA TYR A 278 -16.26 20.66 9.43
C TYR A 278 -17.19 20.64 8.20
N LYS A 279 -17.31 21.76 7.48
CA LYS A 279 -18.15 21.86 6.27
C LYS A 279 -17.71 20.87 5.18
N SER A 280 -16.41 20.61 5.06
CA SER A 280 -15.87 19.59 4.16
C SER A 280 -16.41 18.20 4.49
N ILE A 281 -16.52 17.84 5.75
CA ILE A 281 -17.10 16.56 6.21
C ILE A 281 -18.58 16.49 5.82
N LYS A 282 -19.33 17.53 6.10
CA LYS A 282 -20.77 17.61 5.78
C LYS A 282 -21.04 17.47 4.28
N ASN A 283 -20.20 18.05 3.43
CA ASN A 283 -20.36 17.98 1.97
C ASN A 283 -19.89 16.66 1.38
N ARG A 284 -18.97 15.99 2.06
CA ARG A 284 -18.39 14.73 1.62
C ARG A 284 -19.24 13.52 2.01
N TYR A 285 -19.87 13.56 3.19
CA TYR A 285 -20.58 12.41 3.74
C TYR A 285 -22.08 12.68 3.82
N SER A 286 -22.87 11.75 3.33
CA SER A 286 -24.31 11.67 3.60
C SER A 286 -24.62 10.45 4.47
N SER A 287 -25.58 10.58 5.39
CA SER A 287 -25.86 9.52 6.34
C SER A 287 -27.34 9.46 6.70
N LYS A 288 -27.82 8.28 7.03
CA LYS A 288 -29.16 7.99 7.56
C LYS A 288 -29.03 7.02 8.73
N GLY A 289 -30.13 6.82 9.47
CA GLY A 289 -30.16 5.90 10.59
C GLY A 289 -30.35 6.58 11.92
N ILE A 290 -30.41 5.78 12.97
CA ILE A 290 -30.72 6.21 14.34
C ILE A 290 -29.43 6.17 15.17
N PHE A 291 -29.25 7.23 15.95
CA PHE A 291 -28.18 7.38 16.91
C PHE A 291 -28.76 7.64 18.31
N ASN A 292 -28.27 6.90 19.29
CA ASN A 292 -28.58 7.08 20.68
C ASN A 292 -27.32 7.34 21.46
N PHE A 293 -27.38 8.17 22.50
CA PHE A 293 -26.24 8.37 23.37
C PHE A 293 -26.63 8.69 24.81
N ASP A 294 -25.73 8.40 25.74
CA ASP A 294 -25.77 8.76 27.15
C ASP A 294 -24.42 9.38 27.52
N GLY A 295 -24.43 10.70 27.68
CA GLY A 295 -23.24 11.52 27.91
C GLY A 295 -23.21 12.04 29.33
N HIS A 296 -22.04 12.07 29.93
CA HIS A 296 -21.76 12.60 31.25
C HIS A 296 -20.68 13.67 31.17
N LEU A 297 -21.00 14.87 31.63
CA LEU A 297 -20.11 16.03 31.68
C LEU A 297 -19.92 16.42 33.15
N ASN A 298 -18.65 16.49 33.60
CA ASN A 298 -18.32 16.77 34.98
C ASN A 298 -17.03 17.58 35.11
N GLY A 299 -17.01 18.56 36.02
CA GLY A 299 -15.80 19.29 36.34
C GLY A 299 -16.02 20.68 36.89
N GLU A 300 -14.96 21.41 37.10
CA GLU A 300 -14.90 22.78 37.57
C GLU A 300 -14.95 23.77 36.38
N LEU A 301 -15.95 24.66 36.34
CA LEU A 301 -16.18 25.54 35.19
C LEU A 301 -15.12 26.64 35.00
N ASN A 302 -14.46 27.08 36.05
CA ASN A 302 -13.51 28.19 36.05
C ASN A 302 -12.03 27.71 36.14
N ASN A 303 -11.81 26.44 35.90
CA ASN A 303 -10.46 25.86 35.90
C ASN A 303 -9.84 25.93 34.51
N LYS A 304 -8.49 25.97 34.44
CA LYS A 304 -7.76 25.84 33.17
C LYS A 304 -7.86 24.43 32.55
N GLU A 305 -8.29 23.45 33.36
CA GLU A 305 -8.51 22.09 32.87
C GLU A 305 -9.87 21.96 32.20
N PRO A 306 -9.93 21.27 31.01
CA PRO A 306 -11.21 21.04 30.35
C PRO A 306 -12.14 20.14 31.19
N LEU A 307 -13.45 20.34 31.08
CA LEU A 307 -14.43 19.46 31.70
C LEU A 307 -14.24 18.01 31.25
N SER A 308 -14.40 17.08 32.18
CA SER A 308 -14.42 15.64 31.85
C SER A 308 -15.74 15.34 31.12
N PHE A 309 -15.61 14.84 29.89
CA PHE A 309 -16.76 14.41 29.10
C PHE A 309 -16.60 12.94 28.72
N SER A 310 -17.59 12.13 29.07
CA SER A 310 -17.69 10.75 28.63
C SER A 310 -19.04 10.48 27.99
N VAL A 311 -19.09 9.71 26.94
CA VAL A 311 -20.33 9.36 26.26
C VAL A 311 -20.32 7.89 25.84
N LYS A 312 -21.42 7.20 26.13
CA LYS A 312 -21.74 5.90 25.54
C LYS A 312 -22.74 6.14 24.41
N PHE A 313 -22.54 5.53 23.29
CA PHE A 313 -23.40 5.72 22.14
C PHE A 313 -23.59 4.43 21.35
N ASN A 314 -24.67 4.37 20.60
CA ASN A 314 -24.89 3.34 19.61
C ASN A 314 -25.53 3.91 18.35
N ALA A 315 -25.25 3.31 17.23
CA ALA A 315 -25.95 3.55 15.98
C ALA A 315 -26.65 2.25 15.55
N GLU A 316 -27.84 2.38 15.00
CA GLU A 316 -28.69 1.26 14.59
C GLU A 316 -29.17 1.45 13.16
N ASN A 317 -28.98 0.44 12.32
CA ASN A 317 -29.37 0.41 10.92
C ASN A 317 -29.00 1.72 10.20
N ALA A 318 -27.80 2.21 10.49
CA ALA A 318 -27.30 3.43 9.90
C ALA A 318 -26.72 3.20 8.49
N SER A 319 -26.58 4.28 7.74
CA SER A 319 -25.84 4.26 6.48
C SER A 319 -24.92 5.47 6.41
N LEU A 320 -23.79 5.29 5.72
CA LEU A 320 -22.81 6.35 5.47
C LEU A 320 -22.34 6.25 4.03
N LYS A 321 -22.51 7.31 3.27
CA LYS A 321 -21.98 7.40 1.91
C LYS A 321 -20.87 8.44 1.85
N ASP A 322 -19.70 8.05 1.35
CA ASP A 322 -18.62 8.96 0.97
C ASP A 322 -18.78 9.33 -0.50
N GLU A 323 -19.29 10.53 -0.75
CA GLU A 323 -19.58 11.01 -2.12
C GLU A 323 -18.30 11.18 -2.97
N LEU A 324 -17.16 11.42 -2.33
CA LEU A 324 -15.90 11.61 -3.03
C LEU A 324 -15.34 10.27 -3.56
N ASN A 325 -15.37 9.25 -2.72
CA ASN A 325 -14.81 7.94 -3.06
C ASN A 325 -15.87 6.94 -3.52
N ASN A 326 -17.13 7.35 -3.62
CA ASN A 326 -18.28 6.51 -3.96
C ASN A 326 -18.38 5.22 -3.10
N ILE A 327 -18.03 5.34 -1.80
CA ILE A 327 -18.18 4.24 -0.84
C ILE A 327 -19.53 4.37 -0.17
N ASN A 328 -20.30 3.30 -0.20
CA ASN A 328 -21.59 3.21 0.48
C ASN A 328 -21.54 2.10 1.54
N LEU A 329 -21.68 2.50 2.81
CA LEU A 329 -21.84 1.60 3.93
C LEU A 329 -23.31 1.60 4.35
N GLU A 330 -23.89 0.42 4.44
CA GLU A 330 -25.29 0.21 4.80
C GLU A 330 -25.42 -0.71 6.02
N ARG A 331 -26.56 -0.66 6.69
CA ARG A 331 -26.86 -1.47 7.88
C ARG A 331 -25.75 -1.41 8.92
N ILE A 332 -25.30 -0.18 9.19
CA ILE A 332 -24.26 0.03 10.19
C ILE A 332 -24.89 -0.10 11.57
N ASP A 333 -24.40 -1.06 12.33
CA ASP A 333 -24.69 -1.21 13.74
C ASP A 333 -23.36 -1.11 14.52
N LEU A 334 -23.36 -0.34 15.61
CA LEU A 334 -22.17 -0.18 16.44
C LEU A 334 -22.52 0.27 17.85
N ASN A 335 -21.65 -0.04 18.79
CA ASN A 335 -21.62 0.53 20.13
C ASN A 335 -20.31 1.29 20.33
N GLY A 336 -20.36 2.43 21.00
CA GLY A 336 -19.18 3.23 21.22
C GLY A 336 -19.12 3.85 22.62
N ILE A 337 -17.90 4.11 23.05
CA ILE A 337 -17.57 4.84 24.28
C ILE A 337 -16.49 5.85 23.93
N PHE A 338 -16.75 7.10 24.28
CA PHE A 338 -15.77 8.19 24.15
C PHE A 338 -15.48 8.80 25.51
N ASN A 339 -14.23 9.17 25.77
CA ASN A 339 -13.83 9.91 26.95
C ASN A 339 -12.69 10.87 26.60
N ASN A 340 -12.92 12.17 26.80
CA ASN A 340 -11.94 13.20 26.49
C ASN A 340 -10.76 13.24 27.46
N LYS A 341 -10.98 12.92 28.74
CA LYS A 341 -9.92 12.97 29.78
C LYS A 341 -8.92 11.86 29.61
N THR A 342 -9.37 10.65 29.30
CA THR A 342 -8.50 9.53 28.97
C THR A 342 -8.09 9.52 27.49
N GLN A 343 -8.62 10.45 26.69
CA GLN A 343 -8.41 10.55 25.25
C GLN A 343 -8.63 9.20 24.55
N ASN A 344 -9.74 8.56 24.85
CA ASN A 344 -10.07 7.23 24.34
C ASN A 344 -11.44 7.27 23.61
N LEU A 345 -11.45 6.71 22.39
CA LEU A 345 -12.64 6.33 21.64
C LEU A 345 -12.60 4.84 21.40
N LYS A 346 -13.59 4.11 21.87
CA LYS A 346 -13.74 2.68 21.62
C LYS A 346 -15.06 2.43 20.91
N ILE A 347 -15.00 1.79 19.76
CA ILE A 347 -16.14 1.27 18.99
C ILE A 347 -16.06 -0.25 19.05
N SER A 348 -17.13 -0.88 19.48
CA SER A 348 -17.25 -2.33 19.61
C SER A 348 -18.52 -2.84 18.91
N ASN A 349 -18.49 -4.11 18.53
CA ASN A 349 -19.57 -4.76 17.79
C ASN A 349 -20.00 -3.96 16.54
N PHE A 350 -19.00 -3.37 15.86
CA PHE A 350 -19.25 -2.73 14.59
C PHE A 350 -19.57 -3.77 13.54
N SER A 351 -20.67 -3.59 12.83
CA SER A 351 -20.99 -4.35 11.63
C SER A 351 -21.58 -3.44 10.57
N ALA A 352 -21.28 -3.73 9.31
CA ALA A 352 -21.82 -2.96 8.19
C ALA A 352 -21.84 -3.81 6.91
N LEU A 353 -22.61 -3.36 5.92
CA LEU A 353 -22.53 -3.84 4.55
C LEU A 353 -21.76 -2.84 3.71
N MET A 354 -20.79 -3.30 2.97
CA MET A 354 -20.15 -2.57 1.87
C MET A 354 -20.34 -3.38 0.59
N ASN A 355 -21.07 -2.80 -0.39
CA ASN A 355 -21.41 -3.49 -1.65
C ASN A 355 -22.08 -4.87 -1.42
N ASN A 356 -23.03 -4.92 -0.51
CA ASN A 356 -23.75 -6.15 -0.09
C ASN A 356 -22.88 -7.22 0.58
N ARG A 357 -21.66 -6.89 1.01
CA ARG A 357 -20.78 -7.78 1.78
C ARG A 357 -20.71 -7.32 3.22
N ILE A 358 -20.92 -8.27 4.15
CA ILE A 358 -20.84 -7.99 5.59
C ILE A 358 -19.38 -7.92 6.01
N PHE A 359 -19.05 -6.90 6.77
CA PHE A 359 -17.83 -6.85 7.55
C PHE A 359 -18.12 -6.33 8.95
N SER A 360 -17.31 -6.76 9.89
CA SER A 360 -17.43 -6.46 11.31
C SER A 360 -16.09 -6.18 11.94
N GLY A 361 -16.10 -5.64 13.15
CA GLY A 361 -14.85 -5.40 13.86
C GLY A 361 -14.99 -4.49 15.07
N ASP A 362 -13.83 -4.12 15.60
CA ASP A 362 -13.69 -3.20 16.72
C ASP A 362 -12.61 -2.17 16.41
N LEU A 363 -12.80 -0.96 16.91
CA LEU A 363 -11.83 0.12 16.82
C LEU A 363 -11.63 0.75 18.20
N GLU A 364 -10.38 0.89 18.62
CA GLU A 364 -10.04 1.73 19.76
C GLU A 364 -8.98 2.75 19.37
N VAL A 365 -9.22 4.02 19.68
CA VAL A 365 -8.30 5.13 19.42
C VAL A 365 -7.89 5.74 20.75
N LYS A 366 -6.60 5.76 21.05
CA LYS A 366 -6.02 6.36 22.26
C LYS A 366 -5.11 7.53 21.92
N ASN A 367 -5.08 8.53 22.78
CA ASN A 367 -4.23 9.72 22.69
C ASN A 367 -4.44 10.50 21.38
N PHE A 368 -5.51 11.32 21.35
CA PHE A 368 -5.92 12.05 20.15
C PHE A 368 -4.89 13.05 19.60
N ASN A 369 -3.92 13.49 20.41
CA ASN A 369 -2.83 14.35 19.96
C ASN A 369 -1.79 13.57 19.12
N ASN A 370 -1.51 12.32 19.52
CA ASN A 370 -0.67 11.37 18.78
C ASN A 370 -1.39 10.01 18.78
N PRO A 371 -2.40 9.84 17.92
CA PRO A 371 -3.32 8.73 18.05
C PRO A 371 -2.66 7.38 17.80
N THR A 372 -3.05 6.43 18.67
CA THR A 372 -2.78 5.01 18.47
C THR A 372 -4.11 4.31 18.22
N TYR A 373 -4.21 3.68 17.07
CA TYR A 373 -5.38 2.94 16.60
C TYR A 373 -5.18 1.44 16.85
N PHE A 374 -6.12 0.82 17.52
CA PHE A 374 -6.25 -0.63 17.67
C PHE A 374 -7.44 -1.04 16.82
N LEU A 375 -7.20 -1.74 15.74
CA LEU A 375 -8.22 -2.14 14.79
C LEU A 375 -8.27 -3.66 14.70
N ASN A 376 -9.46 -4.22 14.87
CA ASN A 376 -9.80 -5.59 14.53
C ASN A 376 -10.88 -5.53 13.46
N ILE A 377 -10.69 -6.18 12.33
CA ILE A 377 -11.64 -6.19 11.23
C ILE A 377 -11.72 -7.58 10.64
N GLU A 378 -12.93 -8.02 10.37
CA GLU A 378 -13.23 -9.27 9.68
C GLU A 378 -14.36 -9.07 8.68
N GLY A 379 -14.31 -9.75 7.55
CA GLY A 379 -15.38 -9.66 6.55
C GLY A 379 -14.95 -10.03 5.15
N LEU A 380 -15.88 -9.91 4.24
CA LEU A 380 -15.68 -10.16 2.82
C LEU A 380 -15.64 -8.82 2.07
N PHE A 381 -14.60 -8.59 1.31
CA PHE A 381 -14.35 -7.33 0.59
C PHE A 381 -14.21 -7.56 -0.91
N ASP A 382 -14.85 -6.72 -1.69
CA ASP A 382 -14.64 -6.61 -3.14
C ASP A 382 -13.45 -5.69 -3.40
N LEU A 383 -12.34 -6.26 -3.88
CA LEU A 383 -11.10 -5.53 -4.12
C LEU A 383 -11.27 -4.39 -5.10
N SER A 384 -12.15 -4.53 -6.10
CA SER A 384 -12.42 -3.50 -7.11
C SER A 384 -13.06 -2.23 -6.54
N LYS A 385 -13.60 -2.30 -5.33
CA LYS A 385 -14.30 -1.20 -4.64
C LYS A 385 -13.51 -0.60 -3.48
N ILE A 386 -12.31 -1.10 -3.21
CA ILE A 386 -11.43 -0.53 -2.20
C ILE A 386 -10.71 0.69 -2.79
N PRO A 387 -10.86 1.89 -2.23
CA PRO A 387 -10.34 3.14 -2.82
C PRO A 387 -8.84 3.11 -3.10
N PHE A 388 -8.07 2.48 -2.24
CA PHE A 388 -6.63 2.34 -2.42
C PHE A 388 -6.29 1.64 -3.74
N PHE A 389 -6.97 0.54 -4.05
CA PHE A 389 -6.73 -0.20 -5.29
C PHE A 389 -7.27 0.53 -6.53
N MET A 390 -8.33 1.33 -6.37
CA MET A 390 -8.88 2.16 -7.47
C MET A 390 -7.94 3.29 -7.90
N THR A 391 -6.98 3.67 -7.08
CA THR A 391 -5.98 4.72 -7.40
C THR A 391 -4.72 4.18 -8.07
N LEU A 392 -4.56 2.86 -8.17
CA LEU A 392 -3.44 2.27 -8.88
C LEU A 392 -3.57 2.55 -10.37
N LYS A 393 -2.55 3.19 -10.93
CA LYS A 393 -2.47 3.38 -12.38
C LYS A 393 -2.08 2.06 -13.03
N ASP A 394 -2.66 1.78 -14.17
CA ASP A 394 -2.29 0.64 -15.02
C ASP A 394 -2.54 -0.75 -14.41
N VAL A 395 -3.08 -0.84 -13.18
CA VAL A 395 -3.40 -2.09 -12.51
C VAL A 395 -4.87 -2.13 -12.15
N SER A 396 -5.60 -3.13 -12.61
CA SER A 396 -6.98 -3.45 -12.23
C SER A 396 -7.00 -4.70 -11.35
N LEU A 397 -7.68 -4.61 -10.21
CA LEU A 397 -7.86 -5.73 -9.27
C LEU A 397 -9.34 -6.08 -9.18
N LEU A 398 -9.68 -7.33 -9.48
CA LEU A 398 -11.04 -7.87 -9.40
C LEU A 398 -11.03 -9.14 -8.54
N GLY A 399 -11.98 -9.24 -7.63
CA GLY A 399 -12.14 -10.43 -6.80
C GLY A 399 -12.69 -10.12 -5.42
N GLU A 400 -13.17 -11.15 -4.75
CA GLU A 400 -13.65 -11.07 -3.38
C GLU A 400 -12.62 -11.70 -2.43
N THR A 401 -12.30 -11.01 -1.35
CA THR A 401 -11.30 -11.45 -0.38
C THR A 401 -11.90 -11.43 1.02
N ALA A 402 -11.90 -12.56 1.69
CA ALA A 402 -12.15 -12.64 3.11
C ALA A 402 -10.92 -12.13 3.86
N VAL A 403 -11.15 -11.24 4.82
CA VAL A 403 -10.11 -10.58 5.61
C VAL A 403 -10.39 -10.81 7.09
N GLU A 404 -9.38 -11.25 7.82
CA GLU A 404 -9.30 -11.21 9.28
C GLU A 404 -8.03 -10.46 9.64
N MET A 405 -8.14 -9.27 10.24
CA MET A 405 -6.97 -8.44 10.51
C MET A 405 -7.04 -7.78 11.88
N LYS A 406 -5.92 -7.84 12.60
CA LYS A 406 -5.69 -7.13 13.86
C LYS A 406 -4.46 -6.26 13.71
N THR A 407 -4.64 -4.95 13.85
CA THR A 407 -3.53 -4.02 13.67
C THR A 407 -3.45 -2.98 14.78
N ILE A 408 -2.24 -2.54 15.07
CA ILE A 408 -1.96 -1.40 15.94
C ILE A 408 -1.16 -0.41 15.11
N ILE A 409 -1.74 0.77 14.90
CA ILE A 409 -1.15 1.85 14.13
C ILE A 409 -0.93 3.04 15.06
N SER A 410 0.25 3.61 15.10
CA SER A 410 0.53 4.85 15.83
C SER A 410 0.86 5.98 14.86
N THR A 411 0.52 7.20 15.24
CA THR A 411 0.87 8.41 14.50
C THR A 411 2.03 9.13 15.20
N LYS A 412 3.06 9.49 14.47
CA LYS A 412 4.15 10.34 14.94
C LYS A 412 4.51 11.34 13.84
N ASN A 413 4.51 12.63 14.17
CA ASN A 413 4.78 13.71 13.19
C ASN A 413 3.90 13.62 11.93
N LYS A 414 2.61 13.34 12.09
CA LYS A 414 1.62 13.13 11.01
C LYS A 414 1.90 11.92 10.09
N LYS A 415 2.90 11.09 10.38
CA LYS A 415 3.15 9.82 9.67
C LYS A 415 2.57 8.66 10.45
N LEU A 416 2.06 7.66 9.72
CA LEU A 416 1.50 6.43 10.29
C LEU A 416 2.60 5.37 10.39
N PHE A 417 2.63 4.67 11.52
CA PHE A 417 3.56 3.57 11.80
C PHE A 417 2.77 2.35 12.24
N PHE A 418 2.96 1.25 11.56
CA PHE A 418 2.40 -0.03 11.95
C PHE A 418 3.24 -0.66 13.06
N ASN A 419 2.73 -0.65 14.29
CA ASN A 419 3.41 -1.27 15.43
C ASN A 419 3.15 -2.79 15.49
N LYS A 420 1.98 -3.20 15.03
CA LYS A 420 1.55 -4.58 14.94
C LYS A 420 0.60 -4.71 13.74
N LEU A 421 0.81 -5.75 12.97
CA LEU A 421 -0.11 -6.15 11.91
C LEU A 421 -0.11 -7.68 11.90
N ASP A 422 -1.24 -8.26 12.31
CA ASP A 422 -1.49 -9.70 12.23
C ASP A 422 -2.79 -9.89 11.45
N GLY A 423 -2.81 -10.81 10.53
CA GLY A 423 -4.03 -11.05 9.77
C GLY A 423 -3.93 -12.18 8.76
N LYS A 424 -5.07 -12.51 8.23
CA LYS A 424 -5.23 -13.48 7.13
C LYS A 424 -6.13 -12.88 6.08
N LEU A 425 -5.73 -13.05 4.84
CA LEU A 425 -6.56 -12.76 3.68
C LEU A 425 -6.71 -14.05 2.89
N PHE A 426 -7.91 -14.36 2.51
CA PHE A 426 -8.22 -15.54 1.69
C PHE A 426 -9.13 -15.12 0.55
N SER A 427 -8.83 -15.62 -0.65
CA SER A 427 -9.68 -15.46 -1.82
C SER A 427 -9.66 -16.73 -2.67
N GLU A 428 -10.81 -17.15 -3.15
CA GLU A 428 -10.88 -18.24 -4.11
C GLU A 428 -10.26 -17.84 -5.45
N LYS A 429 -10.44 -16.56 -5.82
CA LYS A 429 -9.96 -16.01 -7.10
C LYS A 429 -9.76 -14.51 -7.03
N ILE A 430 -8.58 -14.05 -7.44
CA ILE A 430 -8.25 -12.64 -7.68
C ILE A 430 -7.73 -12.52 -9.11
N ASN A 431 -8.28 -11.61 -9.88
CA ASN A 431 -7.76 -11.24 -11.20
C ASN A 431 -7.01 -9.91 -11.09
N VAL A 432 -5.83 -9.88 -11.64
CA VAL A 432 -4.98 -8.69 -11.73
C VAL A 432 -4.64 -8.45 -13.20
N ASP A 433 -5.08 -7.34 -13.75
CA ASP A 433 -4.75 -6.94 -15.11
C ASP A 433 -3.74 -5.80 -15.08
N TYR A 434 -2.63 -5.97 -15.77
CA TYR A 434 -1.61 -4.94 -15.95
C TYR A 434 -1.59 -4.45 -17.40
N SER A 435 -2.08 -3.23 -17.61
CA SER A 435 -2.37 -2.68 -18.95
C SER A 435 -1.13 -2.48 -19.82
N PRO A 436 0.05 -2.03 -19.33
CA PRO A 436 1.19 -1.74 -20.20
C PRO A 436 1.71 -2.95 -20.98
N SER A 437 1.74 -4.12 -20.35
CA SER A 437 2.17 -5.37 -21.01
C SER A 437 1.02 -6.27 -21.42
N LYS A 438 -0.25 -5.83 -21.22
CA LYS A 438 -1.46 -6.65 -21.42
C LYS A 438 -1.39 -7.99 -20.67
N THR A 439 -0.80 -7.96 -19.47
CA THR A 439 -0.62 -9.15 -18.65
C THR A 439 -1.86 -9.38 -17.80
N HIS A 440 -2.36 -10.61 -17.80
CA HIS A 440 -3.42 -11.08 -16.93
C HIS A 440 -2.86 -12.08 -15.93
N LEU A 441 -3.08 -11.80 -14.63
CA LEU A 441 -2.70 -12.69 -13.54
C LEU A 441 -3.97 -13.13 -12.81
N GLU A 442 -4.27 -14.42 -12.83
CA GLU A 442 -5.36 -15.03 -12.08
C GLU A 442 -4.79 -15.80 -10.89
N LEU A 443 -4.97 -15.28 -9.69
CA LEU A 443 -4.56 -15.94 -8.45
C LEU A 443 -5.73 -16.76 -7.90
N LYS A 444 -5.59 -18.07 -7.84
CA LYS A 444 -6.56 -18.99 -7.24
C LYS A 444 -6.05 -19.49 -5.89
N ASN A 445 -7.02 -19.85 -5.03
CA ASN A 445 -6.72 -20.32 -3.68
C ASN A 445 -5.65 -19.44 -3.01
N PHE A 446 -5.87 -18.12 -3.14
CA PHE A 446 -4.97 -17.10 -2.62
C PHE A 446 -5.11 -17.01 -1.10
N GLU A 447 -4.02 -17.14 -0.40
CA GLU A 447 -3.92 -16.99 1.04
C GLU A 447 -2.74 -16.08 1.38
N LEU A 448 -2.97 -15.02 2.14
CA LEU A 448 -1.95 -14.14 2.66
C LEU A 448 -2.02 -14.13 4.18
N ASN A 449 -0.99 -14.65 4.83
CA ASN A 449 -0.86 -14.64 6.29
C ASN A 449 0.15 -13.56 6.68
N ILE A 450 -0.27 -12.65 7.55
CA ILE A 450 0.53 -11.53 8.03
C ILE A 450 0.70 -11.69 9.53
N SER A 451 1.91 -11.66 10.01
CA SER A 451 2.27 -11.65 11.43
C SER A 451 3.37 -10.63 11.70
N LYS A 452 3.65 -10.35 12.96
CA LYS A 452 4.64 -9.32 13.36
C LYS A 452 5.99 -9.40 12.61
N LYS A 453 6.44 -10.60 12.26
CA LYS A 453 7.76 -10.80 11.63
C LYS A 453 7.69 -11.44 10.25
N ASN A 454 6.62 -12.13 9.94
CA ASN A 454 6.49 -12.94 8.74
C ASN A 454 5.24 -12.54 7.96
N MET A 455 5.40 -12.35 6.68
CA MET A 455 4.31 -12.21 5.73
C MET A 455 4.47 -13.34 4.72
N ASN A 456 3.48 -14.22 4.65
CA ASN A 456 3.50 -15.39 3.79
C ASN A 456 2.31 -15.35 2.83
N LEU A 457 2.59 -15.47 1.54
CA LEU A 457 1.61 -15.55 0.48
C LEU A 457 1.65 -16.95 -0.13
N ILE A 458 0.50 -17.54 -0.36
CA ILE A 458 0.32 -18.80 -1.07
C ILE A 458 -0.73 -18.57 -2.16
N ALA A 459 -0.44 -18.99 -3.39
CA ALA A 459 -1.41 -19.06 -4.46
C ALA A 459 -1.21 -20.37 -5.19
N LYS A 460 -2.29 -21.14 -5.41
CA LYS A 460 -2.23 -22.46 -6.03
C LYS A 460 -3.10 -22.51 -7.27
N ASN A 461 -2.65 -23.26 -8.28
CA ASN A 461 -3.35 -23.44 -9.55
C ASN A 461 -3.77 -22.10 -10.17
N SER A 462 -2.87 -21.15 -10.08
CA SER A 462 -3.01 -19.78 -10.57
C SER A 462 -2.53 -19.69 -12.01
N PHE A 463 -2.89 -18.63 -12.71
CA PHE A 463 -2.52 -18.46 -14.12
C PHE A 463 -1.83 -17.11 -14.34
N PHE A 464 -0.77 -17.18 -15.09
CA PHE A 464 -0.11 -16.01 -15.68
C PHE A 464 -0.40 -16.04 -17.18
N ASN A 465 -1.32 -15.19 -17.65
CA ASN A 465 -1.97 -15.32 -18.94
C ASN A 465 -2.64 -16.72 -19.07
N GLU A 466 -2.03 -17.61 -19.88
CA GLU A 466 -2.51 -18.98 -20.07
C GLU A 466 -1.68 -20.03 -19.31
N ASP A 467 -0.57 -19.59 -18.68
CA ASP A 467 0.41 -20.48 -18.06
C ASP A 467 0.07 -20.72 -16.58
N GLU A 468 -0.08 -22.01 -16.21
CA GLU A 468 -0.42 -22.40 -14.84
C GLU A 468 0.79 -22.39 -13.93
N PHE A 469 0.60 -21.81 -12.72
CA PHE A 469 1.64 -21.80 -11.68
C PHE A 469 1.05 -21.94 -10.28
N SER A 470 1.91 -22.30 -9.35
CA SER A 470 1.67 -22.22 -7.91
C SER A 470 2.87 -21.58 -7.24
N VAL A 471 2.63 -20.70 -6.28
CA VAL A 471 3.70 -19.99 -5.58
C VAL A 471 3.46 -19.97 -4.09
N LYS A 472 4.55 -20.15 -3.35
CA LYS A 472 4.64 -19.79 -1.93
C LYS A 472 5.72 -18.73 -1.81
N LEU A 473 5.38 -17.61 -1.17
CA LEU A 473 6.25 -16.45 -1.05
C LEU A 473 6.28 -15.99 0.41
N ASP A 474 7.47 -15.93 1.00
CA ASP A 474 7.72 -15.37 2.33
C ASP A 474 8.43 -14.02 2.21
N PHE A 475 7.79 -12.94 2.65
CA PHE A 475 8.36 -11.61 2.71
C PHE A 475 9.12 -11.43 4.03
N VAL A 476 10.45 -11.45 3.97
CA VAL A 476 11.33 -11.35 5.14
C VAL A 476 11.60 -9.89 5.48
N GLY A 477 11.40 -9.52 6.74
CA GLY A 477 11.66 -8.15 7.20
C GLY A 477 10.64 -7.11 6.73
N TRP A 478 9.44 -7.54 6.32
CA TRP A 478 8.36 -6.68 5.87
C TRP A 478 8.00 -5.57 6.87
N ASP A 479 8.19 -5.81 8.17
CA ASP A 479 7.94 -4.84 9.23
C ASP A 479 8.89 -3.62 9.19
N LYS A 480 10.12 -3.82 8.74
CA LYS A 480 11.08 -2.73 8.49
C LYS A 480 10.71 -1.94 7.24
N PHE A 481 10.29 -2.66 6.19
CA PHE A 481 9.84 -2.06 4.95
C PHE A 481 8.63 -1.12 5.16
N ILE A 482 7.59 -1.57 5.86
CA ILE A 482 6.40 -0.76 6.16
C ILE A 482 6.73 0.47 7.04
N LYS A 483 7.72 0.36 7.92
CA LYS A 483 8.18 1.49 8.74
C LYS A 483 9.02 2.49 7.97
N SER A 484 9.29 2.23 6.71
CA SER A 484 10.22 3.00 5.87
C SER A 484 11.66 3.03 6.43
N ASP A 485 12.02 2.02 7.23
CA ASP A 485 13.36 1.85 7.78
C ASP A 485 14.30 1.14 6.78
N SER A 486 13.76 0.57 5.71
CA SER A 486 14.51 -0.14 4.66
C SER A 486 13.85 0.03 3.31
N LYS A 487 14.66 0.25 2.28
CA LYS A 487 14.25 0.15 0.86
C LYS A 487 14.51 -1.23 0.27
N GLU A 488 15.08 -2.14 1.04
CA GLU A 488 15.34 -3.52 0.65
C GLU A 488 14.12 -4.41 0.91
N ILE A 489 13.69 -5.13 -0.12
CA ILE A 489 12.57 -6.06 -0.09
C ILE A 489 13.12 -7.45 -0.33
N LYS A 490 13.03 -8.32 0.66
CA LYS A 490 13.53 -9.70 0.58
C LYS A 490 12.41 -10.71 0.55
N PHE A 491 12.38 -11.55 -0.50
CA PHE A 491 11.45 -12.65 -0.62
C PHE A 491 12.18 -14.00 -0.66
N ILE A 492 11.63 -14.95 0.09
CA ILE A 492 11.96 -16.38 -0.06
C ILE A 492 10.79 -17.02 -0.78
N TYR A 493 11.05 -17.76 -1.86
CA TYR A 493 9.98 -18.30 -2.70
C TYR A 493 10.16 -19.77 -3.06
N ASP A 494 9.02 -20.43 -3.30
CA ASP A 494 8.92 -21.76 -3.92
C ASP A 494 7.90 -21.61 -5.07
N LEU A 495 8.42 -21.66 -6.31
CA LEU A 495 7.64 -21.46 -7.53
C LEU A 495 7.52 -22.77 -8.28
N LYS A 496 6.29 -23.19 -8.53
CA LYS A 496 5.96 -24.38 -9.31
C LYS A 496 5.20 -23.96 -10.55
N LEU A 497 5.74 -24.29 -11.69
CA LEU A 497 5.17 -24.04 -13.01
C LEU A 497 4.70 -25.37 -13.60
N ASP A 498 3.55 -25.39 -14.23
CA ASP A 498 3.13 -26.59 -14.99
C ASP A 498 3.64 -26.48 -16.41
N LYS A 499 3.01 -25.68 -17.22
CA LYS A 499 3.44 -25.36 -18.57
C LYS A 499 3.63 -23.87 -18.67
N PHE A 500 4.85 -23.42 -18.97
CA PHE A 500 5.20 -22.01 -18.85
C PHE A 500 6.00 -21.49 -20.05
N HIS A 501 5.58 -20.36 -20.61
CA HIS A 501 6.23 -19.69 -21.74
C HIS A 501 7.05 -18.51 -21.23
N LEU A 502 8.36 -18.73 -21.11
CA LEU A 502 9.29 -17.72 -20.56
C LEU A 502 9.30 -16.42 -21.37
N ASP A 503 9.13 -16.50 -22.69
CA ASP A 503 9.05 -15.34 -23.58
C ASP A 503 7.94 -14.37 -23.18
N ASN A 504 6.79 -14.89 -22.76
CA ASN A 504 5.65 -14.07 -22.33
C ASN A 504 5.95 -13.34 -21.01
N PHE A 505 6.70 -13.98 -20.13
CA PHE A 505 7.09 -13.37 -18.86
C PHE A 505 8.16 -12.28 -19.06
N LEU A 506 9.14 -12.51 -19.93
CA LEU A 506 10.23 -11.57 -20.21
C LEU A 506 9.72 -10.26 -20.84
N LYS A 507 8.65 -10.29 -21.63
CA LYS A 507 8.01 -9.09 -22.21
C LYS A 507 7.56 -8.05 -21.19
N ILE A 508 7.30 -8.45 -19.94
CA ILE A 508 6.93 -7.50 -18.87
C ILE A 508 8.08 -6.53 -18.57
N PHE A 509 9.32 -7.02 -18.65
CA PHE A 509 10.50 -6.23 -18.33
C PHE A 509 10.94 -5.30 -19.47
N GLU A 510 10.45 -5.54 -20.69
CA GLU A 510 10.76 -4.70 -21.84
C GLU A 510 10.02 -3.35 -21.82
N SER A 511 8.91 -3.25 -21.07
CA SER A 511 8.01 -2.09 -21.06
C SER A 511 8.33 -1.05 -19.95
N LYS A 512 9.51 -1.05 -19.36
CA LYS A 512 9.84 -0.17 -18.24
C LYS A 512 10.06 1.28 -18.66
N ASP A 513 9.11 2.15 -18.29
CA ASP A 513 9.36 3.57 -18.06
C ASP A 513 10.19 3.76 -16.77
N SER A 514 11.28 4.51 -16.87
CA SER A 514 12.36 4.65 -15.88
C SER A 514 12.04 5.53 -14.67
N SER A 515 10.82 5.50 -14.12
CA SER A 515 10.40 6.35 -12.99
C SER A 515 10.07 5.60 -11.69
N SER A 516 10.58 4.39 -11.48
CA SER A 516 10.36 3.67 -10.22
C SER A 516 11.36 4.10 -9.14
N GLU A 517 10.86 4.40 -7.93
CA GLU A 517 11.70 4.56 -6.74
C GLU A 517 12.66 3.36 -6.62
N ASP A 518 13.93 3.63 -6.27
CA ASP A 518 14.99 2.62 -6.11
C ASP A 518 14.73 1.65 -4.96
N TYR A 519 13.80 0.73 -5.14
CA TYR A 519 13.66 -0.43 -4.24
C TYR A 519 14.63 -1.53 -4.67
N GLN A 520 15.42 -2.00 -3.71
CA GLN A 520 16.28 -3.17 -3.92
C GLN A 520 15.49 -4.44 -3.60
N ILE A 521 15.23 -5.25 -4.63
CA ILE A 521 14.52 -6.54 -4.49
C ILE A 521 15.58 -7.64 -4.36
N ASP A 522 15.47 -8.46 -3.30
CA ASP A 522 16.26 -9.68 -3.07
C ASP A 522 15.31 -10.89 -3.11
N LEU A 523 15.47 -11.75 -4.11
CA LEU A 523 14.72 -13.00 -4.28
C LEU A 523 15.67 -14.17 -4.02
N ASP A 524 15.28 -15.13 -3.18
CA ASP A 524 16.03 -16.36 -2.93
C ASP A 524 15.03 -17.53 -2.80
N GLY A 525 15.08 -18.48 -3.71
CA GLY A 525 14.09 -19.54 -3.69
C GLY A 525 14.31 -20.67 -4.68
N ALA A 526 13.36 -21.58 -4.70
CA ALA A 526 13.35 -22.75 -5.57
C ALA A 526 12.37 -22.56 -6.74
N ILE A 527 12.71 -23.13 -7.87
CA ILE A 527 11.85 -23.18 -9.06
C ILE A 527 11.74 -24.63 -9.54
N THR A 528 10.53 -25.03 -9.88
CA THR A 528 10.27 -26.27 -10.61
C THR A 528 9.31 -25.99 -11.76
N ALA A 529 9.53 -26.63 -12.91
CA ALA A 529 8.56 -26.57 -14.01
C ALA A 529 8.44 -27.97 -14.65
N ASN A 530 7.21 -28.39 -14.92
CA ASN A 530 6.99 -29.62 -15.67
C ASN A 530 7.40 -29.43 -17.13
N GLU A 531 6.98 -28.31 -17.73
CA GLU A 531 7.34 -27.91 -19.09
C GLU A 531 7.68 -26.40 -19.09
N LEU A 532 8.82 -26.05 -19.66
CA LEU A 532 9.25 -24.67 -19.88
C LEU A 532 9.53 -24.47 -21.38
N TYR A 533 8.97 -23.44 -21.95
CA TYR A 533 9.15 -23.06 -23.35
C TYR A 533 9.92 -21.75 -23.43
N TYR A 534 10.92 -21.74 -24.27
CA TYR A 534 11.68 -20.53 -24.58
C TYR A 534 12.13 -20.57 -26.06
N ASP A 535 11.70 -19.63 -26.86
CA ASP A 535 11.86 -19.64 -28.32
C ASP A 535 11.38 -21.00 -28.91
N ASN A 536 12.22 -21.70 -29.62
CA ASN A 536 11.93 -22.99 -30.23
C ASN A 536 12.31 -24.19 -29.35
N LEU A 537 12.75 -23.94 -28.11
CA LEU A 537 13.18 -24.98 -27.19
C LEU A 537 12.07 -25.34 -26.21
N LYS A 538 11.91 -26.63 -26.01
CA LYS A 538 11.11 -27.21 -24.94
C LYS A 538 12.04 -27.85 -23.91
N PHE A 539 11.90 -27.45 -22.66
CA PHE A 539 12.56 -28.07 -21.52
C PHE A 539 11.52 -28.78 -20.67
N VAL A 540 11.82 -29.95 -20.17
CA VAL A 540 10.95 -30.70 -19.26
C VAL A 540 11.69 -31.01 -17.97
N ASN A 541 10.95 -31.26 -16.88
CA ASN A 541 11.50 -31.60 -15.58
C ASN A 541 12.49 -30.55 -15.06
N VAL A 542 12.20 -29.27 -15.31
CA VAL A 542 13.06 -28.17 -14.91
C VAL A 542 13.02 -28.00 -13.40
N SER A 543 14.18 -27.94 -12.76
CA SER A 543 14.28 -27.69 -11.32
C SER A 543 15.58 -27.00 -10.94
N SER A 544 15.48 -26.05 -10.01
CA SER A 544 16.62 -25.51 -9.29
C SER A 544 16.23 -25.31 -7.83
N LYS A 545 17.07 -25.79 -6.93
CA LYS A 545 16.84 -25.64 -5.48
C LYS A 545 17.12 -24.24 -4.99
N ARG A 546 17.87 -23.45 -5.77
CA ARG A 546 18.20 -22.09 -5.42
C ARG A 546 18.39 -21.21 -6.65
N VAL A 547 17.49 -20.26 -6.79
CA VAL A 547 17.60 -19.14 -7.73
C VAL A 547 17.56 -17.87 -6.91
N LYS A 548 18.68 -17.16 -6.88
CA LYS A 548 18.82 -15.91 -6.16
C LYS A 548 18.95 -14.75 -7.15
N TYR A 549 18.16 -13.70 -6.91
CA TYR A 549 18.20 -12.48 -7.69
C TYR A 549 18.23 -11.28 -6.73
N ASN A 550 19.20 -10.42 -6.98
CA ASN A 550 19.24 -9.06 -6.39
C ASN A 550 19.91 -8.13 -7.43
N LYS A 551 21.01 -7.47 -7.11
CA LYS A 551 21.86 -6.88 -8.16
C LYS A 551 22.62 -7.94 -8.96
N SER A 552 22.76 -9.12 -8.39
CA SER A 552 23.36 -10.32 -9.01
C SER A 552 22.29 -11.36 -9.33
N LEU A 553 22.60 -12.28 -10.23
CA LEU A 553 21.81 -13.49 -10.47
C LEU A 553 22.67 -14.72 -10.14
N GLU A 554 22.13 -15.62 -9.34
CA GLU A 554 22.74 -16.90 -9.01
C GLU A 554 21.71 -18.01 -9.18
N ILE A 555 21.97 -18.95 -10.07
CA ILE A 555 21.16 -20.15 -10.30
C ILE A 555 22.04 -21.36 -10.03
N ASN A 556 21.72 -22.11 -8.99
CA ASN A 556 22.51 -23.25 -8.58
C ASN A 556 21.83 -24.58 -8.96
N ASN A 557 22.60 -25.45 -9.61
CA ASN A 557 22.15 -26.78 -9.95
C ASN A 557 20.81 -26.78 -10.69
N LEU A 558 20.70 -25.97 -11.75
CA LEU A 558 19.57 -26.00 -12.67
C LEU A 558 19.59 -27.30 -13.44
N LEU A 559 18.61 -28.15 -13.24
CA LEU A 559 18.41 -29.42 -13.91
C LEU A 559 17.24 -29.29 -14.88
N MET A 560 17.40 -29.81 -16.08
CA MET A 560 16.35 -29.86 -17.08
C MET A 560 16.66 -30.91 -18.15
N GLU A 561 15.66 -31.39 -18.82
CA GLU A 561 15.76 -32.28 -19.95
C GLU A 561 15.34 -31.53 -21.22
N SER A 562 16.13 -31.66 -22.29
CA SER A 562 15.82 -31.13 -23.61
C SER A 562 16.63 -31.87 -24.66
N LEU A 563 16.21 -31.84 -25.93
CA LEU A 563 16.95 -32.41 -27.05
C LEU A 563 17.33 -33.88 -26.84
N ASP A 564 16.43 -34.65 -26.20
CA ASP A 564 16.58 -36.06 -25.81
C ASP A 564 17.66 -36.34 -24.76
N GLY A 565 18.22 -35.32 -24.09
CA GLY A 565 19.24 -35.46 -23.07
C GLY A 565 19.00 -34.59 -21.85
N GLU A 566 19.94 -34.67 -20.91
CA GLU A 566 19.88 -33.91 -19.66
C GLU A 566 20.87 -32.73 -19.71
N ILE A 567 20.42 -31.62 -19.09
CA ILE A 567 21.17 -30.36 -18.95
C ILE A 567 21.28 -30.01 -17.49
N ARG A 568 22.46 -29.76 -17.00
CA ARG A 568 22.73 -29.26 -15.66
C ARG A 568 23.61 -28.02 -15.74
N LEU A 569 23.16 -26.91 -15.16
CA LEU A 569 23.87 -25.63 -15.21
C LEU A 569 23.96 -24.99 -13.84
N ASN A 570 25.05 -24.26 -13.60
CA ASN A 570 25.16 -23.20 -12.63
C ASN A 570 25.38 -21.90 -13.39
N VAL A 571 24.66 -20.85 -13.01
CA VAL A 571 24.72 -19.54 -13.68
C VAL A 571 24.95 -18.47 -12.64
N TYR A 572 25.93 -17.62 -12.89
CA TYR A 572 26.22 -16.51 -12.00
C TYR A 572 26.53 -15.24 -12.80
N ASN A 573 25.90 -14.14 -12.39
CA ASN A 573 26.21 -12.78 -12.83
C ASN A 573 26.32 -11.88 -11.58
N SER A 574 27.41 -11.17 -11.43
CA SER A 574 27.69 -10.38 -10.22
C SER A 574 26.93 -9.06 -10.16
N ASP A 575 26.62 -8.45 -11.30
CA ASP A 575 25.90 -7.17 -11.38
C ASP A 575 25.12 -7.05 -12.69
N LEU A 576 23.82 -7.32 -12.61
CA LEU A 576 22.88 -7.24 -13.73
C LEU A 576 22.61 -5.79 -14.20
N ASN A 577 22.95 -4.80 -13.37
CA ASN A 577 22.77 -3.38 -13.70
C ASN A 577 24.03 -2.77 -14.32
N SER A 578 25.12 -3.52 -14.39
CA SER A 578 26.35 -3.06 -15.04
C SER A 578 26.13 -2.86 -16.54
N GLU A 579 26.68 -1.79 -17.10
CA GLU A 579 26.70 -1.59 -18.55
C GLU A 579 27.44 -2.73 -19.27
N ASN A 580 28.53 -3.21 -18.68
CA ASN A 580 29.27 -4.38 -19.15
C ASN A 580 28.98 -5.54 -18.22
N GLN A 581 28.41 -6.61 -18.74
CA GLN A 581 28.00 -7.77 -17.95
C GLN A 581 28.98 -8.91 -18.05
N ASN A 582 29.18 -9.60 -16.93
CA ASN A 582 30.00 -10.82 -16.87
C ASN A 582 29.12 -11.98 -16.38
N TRP A 583 29.07 -13.04 -17.18
CA TRP A 583 28.33 -14.26 -16.92
C TRP A 583 29.26 -15.44 -16.76
N LEU A 584 29.27 -16.05 -15.59
CA LEU A 584 29.91 -17.32 -15.31
C LEU A 584 28.89 -18.43 -15.46
N ILE A 585 29.10 -19.34 -16.39
CA ILE A 585 28.20 -20.46 -16.62
C ILE A 585 29.08 -21.74 -16.70
N ASP A 586 28.86 -22.62 -15.75
CA ASP A 586 29.43 -23.95 -15.78
C ASP A 586 28.30 -24.98 -15.85
N GLY A 587 28.60 -26.09 -16.51
CA GLY A 587 27.57 -27.08 -16.70
C GLY A 587 27.99 -28.37 -17.31
N LYS A 588 27.02 -29.27 -17.35
CA LYS A 588 27.10 -30.57 -18.01
C LYS A 588 25.89 -30.79 -18.90
N LEU A 589 26.12 -31.07 -20.12
CA LEU A 589 25.16 -31.57 -21.10
C LEU A 589 25.40 -33.07 -21.22
N SER A 590 24.38 -33.90 -21.02
CA SER A 590 24.49 -35.35 -21.04
C SER A 590 23.67 -35.92 -22.19
N SER A 591 24.32 -36.57 -23.12
CA SER A 591 23.71 -37.29 -24.24
C SER A 591 22.70 -36.50 -25.08
N LEU A 592 23.00 -35.21 -25.36
CA LEU A 592 22.14 -34.39 -26.20
C LEU A 592 22.17 -34.91 -27.67
N ASN A 593 21.01 -34.91 -28.29
CA ASN A 593 20.89 -35.25 -29.71
C ASN A 593 21.43 -34.12 -30.58
N ILE A 594 22.57 -34.39 -31.25
CA ILE A 594 23.30 -33.39 -32.06
C ILE A 594 22.39 -32.84 -33.17
N LYS A 595 21.65 -33.71 -33.87
CA LYS A 595 20.77 -33.29 -34.94
C LYS A 595 19.72 -32.31 -34.46
N LYS A 596 19.05 -32.62 -33.34
CA LYS A 596 18.06 -31.72 -32.72
C LYS A 596 18.69 -30.42 -32.22
N LEU A 597 19.92 -30.51 -31.68
CA LEU A 597 20.67 -29.33 -31.26
C LEU A 597 20.92 -28.38 -32.44
N MET A 598 21.42 -28.91 -33.55
CA MET A 598 21.64 -28.14 -34.79
C MET A 598 20.35 -27.53 -35.30
N GLN A 599 19.27 -28.30 -35.36
CA GLN A 599 17.94 -27.81 -35.78
C GLN A 599 17.43 -26.67 -34.94
N SER A 600 17.49 -26.81 -33.59
CA SER A 600 16.96 -25.81 -32.65
C SER A 600 17.69 -24.48 -32.76
N PHE A 601 18.97 -24.50 -33.14
CA PHE A 601 19.78 -23.30 -33.29
C PHE A 601 20.02 -22.93 -34.77
N ALA A 602 19.15 -23.38 -35.68
CA ALA A 602 19.23 -23.09 -37.12
C ALA A 602 20.65 -23.31 -37.69
N ASP A 603 21.23 -24.50 -37.38
CA ASP A 603 22.58 -24.90 -37.77
C ASP A 603 23.67 -23.89 -37.31
N PHE A 604 23.42 -23.13 -36.22
CA PHE A 604 24.31 -22.06 -35.71
C PHE A 604 24.61 -20.96 -36.76
N ASP A 605 23.71 -20.73 -37.69
CA ASP A 605 23.80 -19.74 -38.78
C ASP A 605 25.06 -19.92 -39.64
N GLN A 606 25.45 -21.20 -39.88
CA GLN A 606 26.59 -21.57 -40.70
C GLN A 606 26.21 -22.62 -41.76
N ASP A 607 26.94 -22.67 -42.89
CA ASP A 607 26.61 -23.49 -44.07
C ASP A 607 27.48 -24.72 -44.22
N TYR A 608 28.45 -24.96 -43.31
CA TYR A 608 29.46 -25.98 -43.47
C TYR A 608 29.00 -27.37 -43.06
N ILE A 609 28.35 -27.47 -41.90
CA ILE A 609 27.75 -28.71 -41.40
C ILE A 609 26.34 -28.44 -40.95
N LYS A 610 25.38 -29.07 -41.60
CA LYS A 610 23.96 -28.90 -41.31
C LYS A 610 23.41 -30.08 -40.53
N ASN A 611 22.28 -29.90 -39.91
CA ASN A 611 21.57 -30.96 -39.15
C ASN A 611 21.29 -32.21 -40.02
N GLU A 612 21.21 -32.06 -41.34
CA GLU A 612 21.04 -33.17 -42.26
C GLU A 612 22.33 -34.00 -42.47
N HIS A 613 23.51 -33.39 -42.20
CA HIS A 613 24.81 -34.04 -42.40
C HIS A 613 25.31 -34.74 -41.13
N ILE A 614 24.69 -34.53 -39.97
CA ILE A 614 25.23 -35.01 -38.68
C ILE A 614 24.13 -35.60 -37.79
N SER A 615 24.46 -36.74 -37.16
CA SER A 615 23.65 -37.33 -36.11
C SER A 615 24.54 -38.00 -35.08
N GLY A 616 24.01 -38.22 -33.88
CA GLY A 616 24.72 -38.77 -32.73
C GLY A 616 24.35 -38.06 -31.46
N LEU A 617 25.07 -38.40 -30.41
CA LEU A 617 24.87 -37.81 -29.07
C LEU A 617 26.16 -37.08 -28.66
N ILE A 618 25.98 -35.96 -27.95
CA ILE A 618 27.06 -35.20 -27.34
C ILE A 618 26.87 -35.11 -25.84
N THR A 619 27.90 -35.44 -25.09
CA THR A 619 28.03 -35.12 -23.67
C THR A 619 29.16 -34.10 -23.53
N SER A 620 28.85 -32.93 -22.88
CA SER A 620 29.82 -31.85 -22.74
C SER A 620 29.85 -31.40 -21.27
N GLU A 621 31.06 -31.31 -20.72
CA GLU A 621 31.28 -30.58 -19.45
C GLU A 621 32.04 -29.31 -19.80
N PHE A 622 31.52 -28.16 -19.35
CA PHE A 622 32.08 -26.87 -19.72
C PHE A 622 32.06 -25.86 -18.60
N ASN A 623 33.01 -24.94 -18.66
CA ASN A 623 33.08 -23.72 -17.87
C ASN A 623 33.20 -22.54 -18.81
N SER A 624 32.40 -21.53 -18.63
CA SER A 624 32.44 -20.33 -19.46
C SER A 624 32.43 -19.05 -18.62
N ASN A 625 33.18 -18.07 -19.11
CA ASN A 625 33.18 -16.71 -18.61
C ASN A 625 32.89 -15.80 -19.79
N LEU A 626 31.64 -15.29 -19.87
CA LEU A 626 31.14 -14.57 -21.02
C LEU A 626 30.99 -13.11 -20.67
N PHE A 627 31.69 -12.24 -21.41
CA PHE A 627 31.60 -10.80 -21.26
C PHE A 627 30.70 -10.21 -22.34
N PHE A 628 29.82 -9.28 -21.95
CA PHE A 628 28.95 -8.55 -22.85
C PHE A 628 29.21 -7.05 -22.71
N ASP A 629 29.29 -6.35 -23.83
CA ASP A 629 29.48 -4.90 -23.87
C ASP A 629 28.18 -4.14 -23.49
N SER A 630 28.23 -2.81 -23.43
CA SER A 630 27.09 -1.96 -23.14
C SER A 630 25.92 -2.05 -24.14
N LEU A 631 26.19 -2.61 -25.34
CA LEU A 631 25.17 -2.89 -26.37
C LEU A 631 24.68 -4.35 -26.29
N LYS A 632 25.07 -5.06 -25.24
CA LYS A 632 24.77 -6.50 -25.03
C LYS A 632 25.30 -7.43 -26.12
N ASN A 633 26.38 -7.03 -26.82
CA ASN A 633 27.07 -7.92 -27.72
C ASN A 633 28.13 -8.70 -26.94
N LEU A 634 28.35 -9.99 -27.33
CA LEU A 634 29.42 -10.79 -26.75
C LEU A 634 30.77 -10.17 -27.09
N ASP A 635 31.55 -9.88 -26.05
CA ASP A 635 32.96 -9.50 -26.18
C ASP A 635 33.82 -10.76 -26.32
N TYR A 636 34.11 -11.13 -27.55
CA TYR A 636 34.88 -12.31 -27.87
C TYR A 636 36.32 -12.26 -27.37
N GLN A 637 36.90 -11.07 -27.24
CA GLN A 637 38.28 -10.90 -26.83
C GLN A 637 38.46 -11.20 -25.34
N ASN A 638 37.46 -10.91 -24.53
CA ASN A 638 37.52 -11.12 -23.10
C ASN A 638 36.76 -12.38 -22.64
N SER A 639 35.97 -13.01 -23.54
CA SER A 639 35.22 -14.22 -23.23
C SER A 639 36.04 -15.48 -23.34
N THR A 640 35.79 -16.44 -22.46
CA THR A 640 36.44 -17.74 -22.46
C THR A 640 35.45 -18.89 -22.30
N ILE A 641 35.66 -19.99 -22.98
CA ILE A 641 34.93 -21.25 -22.79
C ILE A 641 35.95 -22.39 -22.79
N ASP A 642 35.88 -23.22 -21.79
CA ASP A 642 36.64 -24.48 -21.71
C ASP A 642 35.64 -25.64 -21.65
N SER A 643 35.76 -26.59 -22.57
CA SER A 643 34.82 -27.70 -22.63
C SER A 643 35.51 -29.04 -22.99
N LYS A 644 35.03 -30.07 -22.30
CA LYS A 644 35.35 -31.45 -22.60
C LYS A 644 34.13 -32.13 -23.19
N ASN A 645 34.25 -32.51 -24.43
CA ASN A 645 33.15 -33.04 -25.24
C ASN A 645 33.37 -34.52 -25.53
N THR A 646 32.37 -35.35 -25.35
CA THR A 646 32.35 -36.76 -25.71
C THR A 646 31.22 -36.98 -26.71
N PHE A 647 31.57 -37.60 -27.81
CA PHE A 647 30.63 -37.89 -28.89
C PHE A 647 30.36 -39.39 -28.94
N GLU A 648 29.10 -39.75 -29.01
CA GLU A 648 28.65 -41.14 -29.06
C GLU A 648 27.79 -41.35 -30.29
N ASN A 649 28.04 -42.49 -30.99
CA ASN A 649 27.31 -42.88 -32.20
C ASN A 649 27.26 -41.74 -33.26
N LEU A 650 28.34 -41.00 -33.37
CA LEU A 650 28.47 -39.91 -34.38
C LEU A 650 28.45 -40.48 -35.78
N VAL A 651 27.57 -40.00 -36.62
CA VAL A 651 27.48 -40.32 -38.02
C VAL A 651 27.50 -39.02 -38.85
N LEU A 652 28.39 -38.97 -39.83
CA LEU A 652 28.38 -37.92 -40.85
C LEU A 652 27.81 -38.47 -42.14
N LEU A 653 26.92 -37.72 -42.79
CA LEU A 653 26.24 -38.04 -44.05
C LEU A 653 26.63 -37.02 -45.10
N GLU A 654 27.10 -37.45 -46.28
CA GLU A 654 27.41 -36.62 -47.45
C GLU A 654 28.17 -35.33 -47.09
N TYR A 655 29.15 -35.41 -46.15
CA TYR A 655 29.82 -34.23 -45.64
C TYR A 655 30.97 -33.83 -46.55
N SER A 656 30.87 -32.70 -47.23
CA SER A 656 31.73 -32.21 -48.29
C SER A 656 33.23 -32.16 -47.92
N PHE A 657 33.54 -31.74 -46.70
CA PHE A 657 34.86 -31.60 -46.13
C PHE A 657 35.69 -32.91 -46.24
N LEU A 658 35.05 -34.06 -46.02
CA LEU A 658 35.75 -35.38 -46.18
C LEU A 658 36.09 -35.70 -47.63
N TYR A 659 35.26 -35.24 -48.55
CA TYR A 659 35.57 -35.39 -50.00
C TYR A 659 36.69 -34.45 -50.42
N ASP A 660 36.81 -33.27 -49.86
CA ASP A 660 37.91 -32.33 -50.16
C ASP A 660 39.27 -32.91 -49.71
N ILE A 661 39.33 -33.53 -48.52
CA ILE A 661 40.51 -34.26 -48.06
C ILE A 661 40.90 -35.37 -49.07
N LEU A 662 39.90 -36.09 -49.57
CA LEU A 662 40.14 -37.14 -50.57
C LEU A 662 40.66 -36.57 -51.88
N GLN A 663 40.24 -35.36 -52.29
CA GLN A 663 40.79 -34.70 -53.48
C GLN A 663 42.28 -34.34 -53.32
N VAL A 664 42.72 -33.95 -52.11
CA VAL A 664 44.16 -33.75 -51.82
C VAL A 664 44.95 -35.03 -52.07
N PHE A 665 44.44 -36.17 -51.64
CA PHE A 665 45.07 -37.47 -51.83
C PHE A 665 45.07 -37.86 -53.30
N LYS A 666 44.01 -37.58 -54.02
CA LYS A 666 43.86 -37.85 -55.44
C LYS A 666 44.86 -37.04 -56.29
N ASN A 667 45.08 -35.77 -55.97
CA ASN A 667 45.94 -34.86 -56.73
C ASN A 667 47.41 -34.97 -56.42
N SER A 668 47.79 -35.64 -55.32
CA SER A 668 49.18 -35.84 -54.89
C SER A 668 49.81 -36.99 -55.64
N VAL A 669 50.97 -36.74 -56.20
CA VAL A 669 51.83 -37.80 -56.93
C VAL A 669 52.21 -38.95 -55.99
N ILE A 670 52.33 -38.65 -54.67
CA ILE A 670 52.71 -39.62 -53.63
C ILE A 670 51.57 -40.55 -53.27
N THR A 671 50.35 -40.00 -53.04
CA THR A 671 49.21 -40.71 -52.48
C THR A 671 48.33 -41.34 -53.56
N ARG A 672 48.18 -40.75 -54.73
CA ARG A 672 47.20 -41.17 -55.77
C ARG A 672 47.36 -42.61 -56.23
N ASN A 673 48.63 -43.14 -56.25
CA ASN A 673 48.88 -44.47 -56.66
C ASN A 673 48.86 -45.51 -55.53
N ILE A 674 48.83 -45.10 -54.32
CA ILE A 674 48.93 -45.91 -53.11
C ILE A 674 47.61 -46.07 -52.39
N ILE A 675 46.80 -44.99 -52.39
CA ILE A 675 45.46 -44.91 -51.72
C ILE A 675 44.41 -45.35 -52.73
N ASP A 676 43.49 -46.23 -52.32
CA ASP A 676 42.33 -46.61 -53.13
C ASP A 676 41.24 -45.55 -53.02
N ILE A 677 41.41 -44.52 -53.85
CA ILE A 677 40.49 -43.34 -53.86
C ILE A 677 39.06 -43.78 -54.16
N ASN A 678 38.84 -44.78 -55.02
CA ASN A 678 37.48 -45.21 -55.34
C ASN A 678 36.80 -45.91 -54.17
N HIS A 679 37.54 -46.62 -53.31
CA HIS A 679 37.03 -47.24 -52.12
C HIS A 679 36.55 -46.15 -51.12
N TYR A 680 37.37 -45.16 -50.88
CA TYR A 680 37.01 -44.06 -50.00
C TYR A 680 35.84 -43.22 -50.56
N GLN A 681 35.87 -42.88 -51.84
CA GLN A 681 34.79 -42.11 -52.49
C GLN A 681 33.43 -42.83 -52.38
N LYS A 682 33.45 -44.17 -52.43
CA LYS A 682 32.21 -44.95 -52.29
C LYS A 682 31.70 -45.03 -50.87
N ASN A 683 32.57 -44.94 -49.89
CA ASN A 683 32.15 -45.11 -48.47
C ASN A 683 32.04 -43.82 -47.69
N LEU A 684 32.50 -42.65 -48.19
CA LEU A 684 32.40 -41.34 -47.50
C LEU A 684 30.98 -40.77 -47.46
N HIS A 685 30.01 -41.34 -48.19
CA HIS A 685 28.63 -40.90 -48.13
C HIS A 685 27.98 -41.08 -46.73
N LYS A 686 28.49 -42.07 -45.95
CA LYS A 686 28.11 -42.32 -44.58
C LYS A 686 29.32 -42.76 -43.79
N VAL A 687 29.76 -42.02 -42.81
CA VAL A 687 30.89 -42.31 -41.93
C VAL A 687 30.43 -42.42 -40.50
N GLU A 688 30.62 -43.59 -39.90
CA GLU A 688 30.27 -43.89 -38.52
C GLU A 688 31.53 -43.87 -37.65
N PHE A 689 31.53 -42.99 -36.63
CA PHE A 689 32.64 -42.83 -35.70
C PHE A 689 32.44 -43.67 -34.45
N LYS A 690 33.52 -44.29 -33.96
CA LYS A 690 33.54 -44.79 -32.59
C LYS A 690 33.49 -43.62 -31.60
N ASN A 691 33.02 -43.89 -30.40
CA ASN A 691 32.98 -42.87 -29.33
C ASN A 691 34.37 -42.27 -29.13
N PHE A 692 34.45 -40.96 -29.07
CA PHE A 692 35.68 -40.20 -28.85
C PHE A 692 35.41 -38.98 -27.98
N SER A 693 36.46 -38.43 -27.38
CA SER A 693 36.39 -37.19 -26.62
C SER A 693 37.31 -36.12 -27.21
N SER A 694 36.88 -34.87 -27.20
CA SER A 694 37.62 -33.71 -27.68
C SER A 694 37.51 -32.57 -26.70
N ASN A 695 38.63 -31.94 -26.35
CA ASN A 695 38.60 -30.69 -25.59
C ASN A 695 38.56 -29.51 -26.55
N LEU A 696 37.76 -28.51 -26.17
CA LEU A 696 37.61 -27.31 -26.95
C LEU A 696 37.77 -26.10 -26.00
N PHE A 697 38.67 -25.22 -26.39
CA PHE A 697 38.97 -24.02 -25.64
C PHE A 697 38.75 -22.80 -26.52
N PHE A 698 37.91 -21.86 -26.06
CA PHE A 698 37.64 -20.58 -26.71
C PHE A 698 38.25 -19.45 -25.90
N SER A 699 39.06 -18.60 -26.50
CA SER A 699 39.59 -17.37 -25.93
C SER A 699 40.10 -16.42 -27.01
N ASN A 700 40.05 -15.10 -26.72
CA ASN A 700 40.53 -14.08 -27.66
C ASN A 700 39.96 -14.21 -29.08
N GLY A 701 38.69 -14.64 -29.19
CA GLY A 701 38.04 -14.85 -30.49
C GLY A 701 38.52 -16.09 -31.26
N VAL A 702 39.28 -16.97 -30.61
CA VAL A 702 39.84 -18.20 -31.23
C VAL A 702 39.29 -19.44 -30.55
N ILE A 703 38.70 -20.33 -31.30
CA ILE A 703 38.36 -21.69 -30.88
C ILE A 703 39.56 -22.61 -31.15
N LYS A 704 40.11 -23.14 -30.09
CA LYS A 704 41.19 -24.12 -30.16
C LYS A 704 40.62 -25.51 -29.91
N ILE A 705 40.93 -26.45 -30.80
CA ILE A 705 40.53 -27.85 -30.67
C ILE A 705 41.79 -28.65 -30.37
N ASP A 706 41.79 -29.33 -29.23
CA ASP A 706 42.93 -30.19 -28.86
C ASP A 706 42.99 -31.42 -29.72
N LYS A 707 44.20 -32.04 -29.80
CA LYS A 707 44.43 -33.23 -30.63
C LYS A 707 43.44 -34.33 -30.24
N THR A 708 42.59 -34.68 -31.16
CA THR A 708 41.50 -35.66 -31.02
C THR A 708 41.67 -36.76 -32.05
N ASP A 709 41.61 -38.02 -31.61
CA ASP A 709 41.73 -39.20 -32.46
C ASP A 709 40.32 -39.65 -32.89
N PHE A 710 40.08 -39.58 -34.18
CA PHE A 710 38.86 -40.05 -34.81
C PHE A 710 39.05 -41.44 -35.37
N LYS A 711 38.32 -42.42 -34.86
CA LYS A 711 38.25 -43.78 -35.37
C LYS A 711 36.91 -44.02 -36.02
N SER A 712 36.88 -44.35 -37.29
CA SER A 712 35.67 -44.60 -38.05
C SER A 712 35.76 -45.94 -38.83
N ASP A 713 34.60 -46.28 -39.37
CA ASP A 713 34.48 -47.44 -40.28
C ASP A 713 35.09 -47.19 -41.60
N VAL A 714 35.37 -45.94 -41.99
CA VAL A 714 35.92 -45.54 -43.31
C VAL A 714 37.40 -45.14 -43.20
N LEU A 715 37.72 -44.14 -42.33
CA LEU A 715 39.02 -43.51 -42.26
C LEU A 715 39.36 -43.07 -40.83
N ASP A 716 40.45 -43.54 -40.28
CA ASP A 716 40.97 -43.12 -38.99
C ASP A 716 41.90 -41.93 -39.13
N PHE A 717 41.78 -40.91 -38.32
CA PHE A 717 42.62 -39.71 -38.32
C PHE A 717 42.69 -39.03 -36.97
N SER A 718 43.75 -38.29 -36.73
CA SER A 718 43.80 -37.34 -35.64
C SER A 718 43.59 -35.91 -36.19
N PHE A 719 42.90 -35.10 -35.50
CA PHE A 719 42.58 -33.70 -35.85
C PHE A 719 42.85 -32.76 -34.68
N TYR A 720 43.41 -31.62 -34.92
CA TYR A 720 43.55 -30.49 -34.01
C TYR A 720 43.68 -29.19 -34.79
N GLY A 721 43.50 -28.06 -34.11
CA GLY A 721 43.71 -26.77 -34.76
C GLY A 721 42.92 -25.65 -34.14
N ASN A 722 42.91 -24.56 -34.89
CA ASN A 722 42.27 -23.32 -34.44
C ASN A 722 41.26 -22.82 -35.47
N TYR A 723 40.14 -22.28 -34.99
CA TYR A 723 39.22 -21.49 -35.77
C TYR A 723 39.15 -20.09 -35.17
N ASN A 724 39.50 -19.07 -35.92
CA ASN A 724 39.36 -17.68 -35.53
C ASN A 724 38.00 -17.16 -36.01
N LEU A 725 37.25 -16.48 -35.15
CA LEU A 725 35.96 -15.88 -35.49
C LEU A 725 36.02 -14.83 -36.61
N ASP A 726 37.26 -14.42 -37.05
CA ASP A 726 37.48 -13.67 -38.28
C ASP A 726 37.46 -14.57 -39.54
N ASN A 727 36.84 -15.75 -39.46
CA ASN A 727 36.68 -16.76 -40.49
C ASN A 727 37.98 -17.38 -40.98
N GLN A 728 39.03 -17.40 -40.16
CA GLN A 728 40.31 -18.05 -40.49
C GLN A 728 40.40 -19.39 -39.78
N VAL A 729 40.81 -20.41 -40.50
CA VAL A 729 41.09 -21.73 -39.95
C VAL A 729 42.56 -22.07 -40.08
N ASP A 730 43.06 -22.84 -39.10
CA ASP A 730 44.37 -23.49 -39.12
C ASP A 730 44.22 -24.88 -38.52
N TYR A 731 43.86 -25.84 -39.38
CA TYR A 731 43.56 -27.21 -39.00
C TYR A 731 44.66 -28.15 -39.45
N HIS A 732 45.02 -29.10 -38.60
CA HIS A 732 46.02 -30.12 -38.79
C HIS A 732 45.39 -31.51 -38.66
N LEU A 733 45.56 -32.32 -39.66
CA LEU A 733 45.13 -33.72 -39.69
C LEU A 733 46.33 -34.63 -39.80
N SER A 734 46.31 -35.74 -39.08
CA SER A 734 47.30 -36.78 -39.25
C SER A 734 46.59 -38.11 -39.42
N PHE A 735 47.10 -38.85 -40.37
CA PHE A 735 46.62 -40.18 -40.78
C PHE A 735 47.72 -41.18 -40.60
N ASN A 736 47.46 -42.38 -40.07
CA ASN A 736 48.39 -43.44 -40.02
C ASN A 736 48.55 -44.07 -41.47
N TRP A 737 49.70 -43.94 -42.02
CA TRP A 737 49.99 -44.47 -43.36
C TRP A 737 49.60 -45.94 -43.54
N ALA A 738 49.83 -46.78 -42.54
CA ALA A 738 49.48 -48.19 -42.58
C ALA A 738 47.95 -48.42 -42.67
N ASP A 739 47.12 -47.56 -42.05
CA ASP A 739 45.63 -47.70 -42.03
C ASP A 739 45.08 -47.31 -43.40
N ILE A 740 45.62 -46.25 -44.01
CA ILE A 740 45.20 -45.81 -45.35
C ILE A 740 45.55 -46.88 -46.44
N VAL A 741 46.65 -47.53 -46.31
CA VAL A 741 47.17 -48.53 -47.32
C VAL A 741 46.61 -49.93 -47.11
N ARG A 742 46.36 -50.36 -45.83
CA ARG A 742 45.88 -51.71 -45.51
C ARG A 742 44.46 -51.99 -46.03
N LYS A 743 43.58 -51.01 -46.18
CA LYS A 743 42.25 -51.23 -46.74
C LYS A 743 42.25 -51.61 -48.23
N LYS A 744 43.43 -51.55 -48.95
CA LYS A 744 43.58 -52.02 -50.30
C LYS A 744 43.77 -53.54 -50.41
N ASN A 745 44.21 -54.23 -49.34
CA ASN A 745 44.60 -55.65 -49.36
C ASN A 745 43.82 -56.51 -48.37
N SER A 746 42.48 -56.45 -48.30
CA SER A 746 41.63 -57.18 -47.33
C SER A 746 41.48 -58.70 -47.61
N LYS A 747 42.51 -59.40 -48.03
CA LYS A 747 42.52 -60.90 -48.20
C LYS A 747 43.59 -61.66 -47.44
N SER A 748 44.22 -61.13 -46.39
CA SER A 748 45.08 -61.92 -45.52
C SER A 748 44.86 -61.60 -44.04
N ASN A 749 44.24 -62.53 -43.33
CA ASN A 749 44.22 -62.61 -41.89
C ASN A 749 45.71 -62.90 -41.42
N ILE A 750 46.40 -61.84 -41.04
CA ILE A 750 47.58 -61.95 -40.17
C ILE A 750 47.45 -60.87 -39.13
N VAL A 751 47.04 -61.31 -37.98
CA VAL A 751 47.07 -60.49 -36.72
C VAL A 751 48.55 -60.37 -36.39
N GLN A 752 49.19 -59.23 -36.58
CA GLN A 752 50.38 -58.83 -35.88
C GLN A 752 50.10 -57.90 -34.76
N GLU A 753 50.10 -58.42 -33.50
CA GLU A 753 50.24 -57.65 -32.29
C GLU A 753 51.66 -57.05 -32.28
N ASN A 754 51.71 -55.80 -32.64
CA ASN A 754 52.62 -54.73 -32.16
C ASN A 754 52.46 -53.51 -33.07
N PRO A 755 51.89 -52.41 -32.62
CA PRO A 755 51.90 -51.18 -33.38
C PRO A 755 53.27 -50.51 -33.22
N THR A 756 54.26 -50.89 -34.03
CA THR A 756 55.34 -49.96 -34.36
C THR A 756 54.66 -48.69 -34.89
N LYS A 757 54.97 -47.49 -34.30
CA LYS A 757 54.52 -46.18 -34.77
C LYS A 757 54.71 -46.14 -36.30
N GLY A 758 53.63 -46.33 -37.07
CA GLY A 758 53.68 -46.28 -38.55
C GLY A 758 54.01 -44.84 -38.97
N LYS A 759 54.55 -44.60 -40.07
CA LYS A 759 54.76 -43.29 -40.67
C LYS A 759 53.42 -42.59 -40.75
N GLN A 760 53.30 -41.37 -40.23
CA GLN A 760 52.10 -40.55 -40.32
C GLN A 760 52.14 -39.65 -41.56
N LEU A 761 50.96 -39.41 -42.11
CA LEU A 761 50.71 -38.46 -43.18
C LEU A 761 50.01 -37.23 -42.54
N PHE A 762 50.60 -36.06 -42.66
CA PHE A 762 50.14 -34.85 -42.13
C PHE A 762 49.55 -33.92 -43.19
N LEU A 763 48.31 -33.49 -42.99
CA LEU A 763 47.64 -32.48 -43.81
C LEU A 763 47.44 -31.22 -43.01
N LYS A 764 47.58 -30.09 -43.66
CA LYS A 764 47.21 -28.77 -43.13
C LYS A 764 46.12 -28.19 -44.01
N ILE A 765 45.12 -27.66 -43.37
CA ILE A 765 44.02 -26.94 -43.96
C ILE A 765 44.04 -25.54 -43.36
N SER A 766 44.19 -24.52 -44.17
CA SER A 766 44.33 -23.16 -43.68
C SER A 766 43.75 -22.15 -44.64
N GLY A 767 43.40 -20.98 -44.11
CA GLY A 767 42.86 -19.86 -44.89
C GLY A 767 41.43 -19.46 -44.44
N PRO A 768 40.80 -18.54 -45.19
CA PRO A 768 39.41 -18.21 -44.98
C PRO A 768 38.53 -19.45 -45.14
N ILE A 769 37.52 -19.61 -44.28
CA ILE A 769 36.68 -20.81 -44.27
C ILE A 769 35.88 -20.98 -45.58
N ASP A 770 35.68 -19.91 -46.36
CA ASP A 770 35.04 -19.92 -47.67
C ASP A 770 36.05 -20.28 -48.81
N GLU A 771 37.38 -20.20 -48.57
CA GLU A 771 38.46 -20.49 -49.56
C GLU A 771 39.59 -21.27 -48.89
N LEU A 772 39.25 -22.50 -48.47
CA LEU A 772 40.24 -23.37 -47.81
C LEU A 772 41.36 -23.84 -48.72
N SER A 773 42.60 -23.69 -48.23
CA SER A 773 43.80 -24.25 -48.85
C SER A 773 44.16 -25.56 -48.16
N TYR A 774 44.27 -26.60 -48.96
CA TYR A 774 44.60 -27.95 -48.51
C TYR A 774 46.01 -28.32 -48.98
N GLY A 775 46.90 -28.82 -48.10
CA GLY A 775 48.22 -29.19 -48.42
C GLY A 775 48.85 -30.14 -47.42
N PHE A 776 50.05 -30.69 -47.72
CA PHE A 776 50.80 -31.47 -46.73
C PHE A 776 51.50 -30.58 -45.73
N ASP A 777 51.37 -30.94 -44.46
CA ASP A 777 51.96 -30.17 -43.36
C ASP A 777 53.42 -30.41 -43.21
N LYS A 778 54.22 -29.56 -43.85
CA LYS A 778 55.65 -29.63 -43.83
C LYS A 778 56.29 -29.44 -42.46
N THR A 779 55.59 -28.69 -41.61
CA THR A 779 56.06 -28.38 -40.24
C THR A 779 55.90 -29.58 -39.32
N GLU A 780 54.75 -30.24 -39.35
CA GLU A 780 54.48 -31.43 -38.54
C GLU A 780 55.36 -32.64 -39.03
N ILE A 781 55.59 -32.79 -40.38
CA ILE A 781 56.50 -33.79 -40.95
C ILE A 781 57.95 -33.62 -40.42
N LYS A 782 58.36 -32.34 -40.24
CA LYS A 782 59.68 -32.03 -39.68
C LYS A 782 59.79 -32.31 -38.19
N ASN A 783 58.71 -32.00 -37.45
CA ASN A 783 58.59 -32.23 -36.02
C ASN A 783 58.59 -33.73 -35.70
N GLU A 784 57.78 -34.51 -36.39
CA GLU A 784 57.79 -35.99 -36.25
C GLU A 784 59.17 -36.57 -36.48
N ARG A 785 59.87 -36.14 -37.55
CA ARG A 785 61.24 -36.58 -37.79
C ARG A 785 62.24 -36.28 -36.68
N LYS A 786 62.09 -35.06 -36.06
CA LYS A 786 62.87 -34.66 -34.87
C LYS A 786 62.55 -35.49 -33.64
N GLU A 787 61.29 -35.79 -33.41
CA GLU A 787 60.81 -36.56 -32.27
C GLU A 787 61.27 -38.02 -32.39
N ILE A 788 61.19 -38.62 -33.57
CA ILE A 788 61.70 -39.96 -33.80
C ILE A 788 63.20 -40.01 -33.52
N ILE A 789 64.03 -39.07 -34.04
CA ILE A 789 65.45 -38.96 -33.80
C ILE A 789 65.79 -38.79 -32.34
N ASN A 790 64.98 -37.98 -31.60
CA ASN A 790 65.17 -37.75 -30.18
C ASN A 790 64.75 -38.94 -29.32
N ASN A 791 63.68 -39.65 -29.65
CA ASN A 791 63.24 -40.87 -28.97
C ASN A 791 64.27 -42.03 -29.24
N GLU A 792 64.82 -42.15 -30.45
CA GLU A 792 65.91 -43.08 -30.75
C GLU A 792 67.19 -42.76 -29.94
N LYS A 793 67.53 -41.46 -29.79
CA LYS A 793 68.65 -41.03 -28.94
C LYS A 793 68.38 -41.28 -27.44
N GLU A 794 67.17 -41.10 -26.97
CA GLU A 794 66.79 -41.41 -25.59
C GLU A 794 66.76 -42.91 -25.33
N THR A 795 66.25 -43.71 -26.26
CA THR A 795 66.26 -45.17 -26.16
C THR A 795 67.68 -45.71 -26.16
N ILE A 796 68.56 -45.16 -27.00
CA ILE A 796 70.04 -45.52 -27.01
C ILE A 796 70.66 -45.08 -25.69
N LYS A 797 70.29 -43.91 -25.11
CA LYS A 797 70.76 -43.45 -23.77
C LYS A 797 70.32 -44.37 -22.66
N GLN A 798 69.06 -44.84 -22.70
CA GLN A 798 68.51 -45.74 -21.68
C GLN A 798 69.12 -47.15 -21.77
N ILE A 799 69.36 -47.64 -22.96
CA ILE A 799 70.07 -48.90 -23.19
C ILE A 799 71.53 -48.81 -22.69
N ILE A 800 72.18 -47.66 -22.88
CA ILE A 800 73.57 -47.42 -22.39
C ILE A 800 73.62 -47.24 -20.86
N LYS A 801 72.56 -46.75 -20.20
CA LYS A 801 72.52 -46.51 -18.75
C LYS A 801 72.08 -47.72 -17.92
N GLY A 802 71.63 -48.84 -18.56
CA GLY A 802 71.27 -50.07 -17.85
C GLY A 802 70.11 -49.93 -16.87
N GLU A 803 69.24 -48.95 -17.05
CA GLU A 803 68.12 -48.70 -16.14
C GLU A 803 66.78 -49.25 -16.74
N PHE A 804 66.64 -50.59 -16.60
CA PHE A 804 65.31 -51.20 -16.61
C PHE A 804 64.82 -51.36 -15.16
N GLN A 805 64.16 -50.36 -14.60
CA GLN A 805 63.36 -50.56 -13.41
C GLN A 805 61.82 -50.62 -13.78
N GLU A 806 61.28 -51.80 -13.51
CA GLU A 806 59.84 -52.03 -13.57
C GLU A 806 59.10 -51.02 -12.70
N LYS A 807 58.26 -50.15 -13.30
CA LYS A 807 57.30 -49.37 -12.55
C LYS A 807 56.06 -50.22 -12.31
N GLN A 808 55.88 -50.64 -11.05
CA GLN A 808 54.62 -51.14 -10.54
C GLN A 808 53.54 -50.06 -10.61
N LYS A 809 52.37 -50.42 -11.14
CA LYS A 809 51.14 -49.61 -11.11
C LYS A 809 50.68 -49.50 -9.71
N LYS A 810 50.60 -48.25 -9.14
CA LYS A 810 49.73 -47.90 -8.05
C LYS A 810 48.44 -47.28 -8.62
N SER A 811 47.34 -47.92 -8.35
CA SER A 811 46.02 -47.36 -8.48
C SER A 811 45.76 -46.42 -7.32
N GLU A 812 45.57 -45.15 -7.57
CA GLU A 812 45.06 -44.22 -6.55
C GLU A 812 43.54 -44.10 -6.73
N VAL A 813 42.87 -44.47 -5.62
CA VAL A 813 41.47 -44.21 -5.41
C VAL A 813 41.39 -42.79 -4.86
N PHE A 814 40.66 -41.91 -5.52
CA PHE A 814 40.37 -40.60 -4.96
C PHE A 814 39.15 -40.70 -4.01
N GLU A 815 39.37 -40.52 -2.74
CA GLU A 815 38.33 -40.16 -1.75
C GLU A 815 38.18 -38.65 -1.71
N LEU A 816 36.91 -38.20 -1.77
CA LEU A 816 36.51 -36.81 -1.55
C LEU A 816 36.47 -36.55 -0.06
N GLU A 817 37.37 -35.75 0.46
CA GLU A 817 37.20 -35.10 1.76
C GLU A 817 36.89 -33.59 1.57
N GLN A 818 35.84 -33.16 2.26
CA GLN A 818 35.51 -31.78 2.54
C GLN A 818 36.49 -31.21 3.53
N GLU A 819 37.07 -30.06 3.25
CA GLU A 819 37.52 -29.16 4.31
C GLU A 819 37.41 -27.68 3.88
N SER A 820 36.82 -26.94 4.80
CA SER A 820 36.76 -25.49 4.86
C SER A 820 38.10 -24.89 5.23
N LEU A 821 38.42 -23.69 4.79
CA LEU A 821 38.88 -22.57 5.65
C LEU A 821 39.68 -21.50 4.89
N GLU A 822 39.21 -20.31 5.07
CA GLU A 822 39.87 -19.03 5.42
C GLU A 822 41.14 -18.56 4.72
N THR A 823 40.97 -17.33 4.19
CA THR A 823 41.83 -16.14 4.22
C THR A 823 43.35 -16.28 3.97
N ASP A 824 43.88 -15.56 3.01
CA ASP A 824 44.57 -14.31 3.21
C ASP A 824 45.05 -13.62 1.93
N SER A 825 45.12 -12.34 2.04
CA SER A 825 45.55 -11.31 1.11
C SER A 825 46.99 -11.41 0.67
N ALA A 826 47.32 -11.04 -0.56
CA ALA A 826 48.35 -10.04 -0.84
C ALA A 826 48.53 -9.74 -2.34
N SER A 827 48.48 -8.50 -2.62
CA SER A 827 48.84 -7.68 -3.76
C SER A 827 50.00 -8.15 -4.67
N SER A 828 49.84 -7.94 -5.99
CA SER A 828 50.88 -7.24 -6.75
C SER A 828 50.35 -6.70 -8.10
N ASN A 829 50.41 -5.41 -8.24
CA ASN A 829 50.23 -4.61 -9.45
C ASN A 829 51.27 -4.98 -10.50
N LYS A 830 50.84 -5.15 -11.75
CA LYS A 830 51.65 -4.76 -12.91
C LYS A 830 50.75 -4.19 -14.00
N GLU A 831 50.92 -2.90 -14.24
CA GLU A 831 50.42 -2.19 -15.41
C GLU A 831 50.96 -2.78 -16.71
N PHE A 832 50.09 -2.93 -17.70
CA PHE A 832 50.47 -2.99 -19.11
C PHE A 832 49.58 -2.05 -19.93
N SER A 833 50.26 -1.25 -20.73
CA SER A 833 49.75 -0.14 -21.52
C SER A 833 48.93 -0.60 -22.72
N VAL A 834 47.82 0.11 -22.91
CA VAL A 834 46.85 -0.11 -23.99
C VAL A 834 47.35 0.51 -25.30
N GLY A 835 47.50 -0.32 -26.32
CA GLY A 835 47.63 0.11 -27.70
C GLY A 835 46.24 0.28 -28.36
N LYS A 836 46.00 1.45 -28.93
CA LYS A 836 44.75 1.80 -29.65
C LYS A 836 44.63 0.93 -30.91
N ILE A 837 43.59 0.11 -31.02
CA ILE A 837 43.21 -0.56 -32.27
C ILE A 837 41.87 0.00 -32.77
N LYS A 838 41.86 0.33 -34.06
CA LYS A 838 40.71 0.89 -34.78
C LYS A 838 39.55 -0.12 -34.86
N LYS A 839 38.35 0.32 -34.50
CA LYS A 839 37.09 -0.42 -34.65
C LYS A 839 36.80 -0.68 -36.14
N LYS A 840 36.77 -1.95 -36.55
CA LYS A 840 36.04 -2.39 -37.74
C LYS A 840 34.70 -2.95 -37.31
N LYS A 841 33.64 -2.40 -37.92
CA LYS A 841 32.28 -2.92 -37.84
C LYS A 841 32.21 -4.16 -38.72
N ASP A 842 32.09 -5.34 -38.12
CA ASP A 842 31.48 -6.48 -38.82
C ASP A 842 30.80 -7.35 -37.74
N SER A 843 29.49 -7.47 -37.88
CA SER A 843 28.67 -8.33 -37.07
C SER A 843 28.96 -9.78 -37.47
N SER A 844 29.67 -10.50 -36.60
CA SER A 844 29.88 -11.92 -36.81
C SER A 844 28.58 -12.70 -36.72
N LYS A 845 28.50 -13.82 -37.37
CA LYS A 845 27.38 -14.77 -37.39
C LYS A 845 26.97 -15.21 -35.98
N LEU A 846 27.91 -15.17 -35.02
CA LEU A 846 27.65 -15.48 -33.60
C LEU A 846 26.83 -14.38 -32.89
N ASN A 847 26.96 -13.10 -33.28
CA ASN A 847 26.12 -12.03 -32.76
C ASN A 847 24.66 -12.22 -33.20
N LYS A 848 24.40 -12.76 -34.40
CA LYS A 848 23.04 -13.12 -34.81
C LYS A 848 22.48 -14.29 -34.01
N PHE A 849 23.29 -15.23 -33.60
CA PHE A 849 22.90 -16.32 -32.73
C PHE A 849 22.53 -15.83 -31.33
N LEU A 850 23.34 -14.95 -30.75
CA LEU A 850 23.08 -14.35 -29.44
C LEU A 850 21.87 -13.39 -29.47
N LYS A 851 21.62 -12.71 -30.60
CA LYS A 851 20.44 -11.90 -30.83
C LYS A 851 19.15 -12.75 -30.86
N LYS A 852 19.21 -13.98 -31.38
CA LYS A 852 18.12 -14.96 -31.29
C LYS A 852 17.85 -15.45 -29.87
N LEU A 853 18.83 -15.35 -28.97
CA LEU A 853 18.67 -15.64 -27.54
C LEU A 853 18.01 -14.49 -26.72
N GLY A 854 17.38 -13.54 -27.40
CA GLY A 854 16.63 -12.47 -26.73
C GLY A 854 17.45 -11.22 -26.37
N VAL A 855 18.63 -11.06 -26.93
CA VAL A 855 19.49 -9.88 -26.75
C VAL A 855 19.29 -8.94 -27.93
N GLU A 856 18.18 -8.18 -27.99
CA GLU A 856 17.93 -7.20 -29.06
C GLU A 856 18.62 -5.86 -28.81
N GLU A 857 19.18 -5.28 -29.89
CA GLU A 857 19.67 -3.89 -29.92
C GLU A 857 18.50 -2.90 -29.78
N GLN A 858 18.48 -2.14 -28.71
CA GLN A 858 17.72 -0.91 -28.68
C GLN A 858 18.48 0.20 -29.42
N GLU A 859 17.94 0.67 -30.52
CA GLU A 859 18.44 1.90 -31.18
C GLU A 859 18.28 3.08 -30.22
N LYS A 860 19.41 3.58 -29.71
CA LYS A 860 19.43 4.85 -28.96
C LYS A 860 19.11 6.02 -29.90
N LYS A 861 17.91 6.63 -29.79
CA LYS A 861 17.68 7.98 -30.26
C LYS A 861 18.57 8.94 -29.46
N LYS A 862 19.41 9.69 -30.17
CA LYS A 862 20.19 10.80 -29.60
C LYS A 862 19.24 11.84 -29.01
N PRO A 863 19.48 12.37 -27.82
CA PRO A 863 18.77 13.57 -27.35
C PRO A 863 19.35 14.78 -28.12
N GLU A 864 18.52 15.48 -28.84
CA GLU A 864 18.78 16.84 -29.28
C GLU A 864 18.61 17.76 -28.06
N PHE A 865 19.71 18.40 -27.66
CA PHE A 865 19.68 19.53 -26.72
C PHE A 865 19.37 20.79 -27.52
N GLU A 866 18.18 21.32 -27.37
CA GLU A 866 17.91 22.73 -27.64
C GLU A 866 18.33 23.57 -26.43
N ILE A 867 19.24 24.50 -26.66
CA ILE A 867 19.62 25.57 -25.72
C ILE A 867 18.75 26.75 -26.09
N ASP A 868 17.79 27.08 -25.25
CA ASP A 868 17.14 28.40 -25.29
C ASP A 868 17.86 29.39 -24.39
N GLN A 869 18.04 30.59 -24.95
CA GLN A 869 18.69 31.78 -24.37
C GLN A 869 17.89 32.40 -23.21
#